data_ae5e818021dd7677881830893179580c
#
_entry.id   ae5e818021dd7677881830893179580c
#
_cell.length_a   1.000
_cell.length_b   1.000
_cell.length_c   1.000
_cell.angle_alpha   90.00
_cell.angle_beta   90.00
_cell.angle_gamma   90.00
#
_symmetry.space_group_name_H-M   'P 1'
#
loop_
_entity.id
_entity.type
_entity.pdbx_description
1 polymer ?
#
loop_
_entity_poly.entity_id
_entity_poly.type
_entity_poly.pdbx_seq_one_letter_code
_entity_poly.pdbx_strand_id
1 'polypeptide(L)'
;MRLVSTDGKKMSIIICRLVVSARRFEWFNVSKELSIYRHLDGKIIILDFFTYCCINCMHILPDLDVLEKQFSVADGLIVIGVHSAKFANERDSKSLLSAIQRYNITHPVVNDPALTTWRDLGISCWPTLAMIGPTGEVLAVFVGEGHRDELVLFVNVALKYFKSLNKISERDNVPLQLARHLLPVTEDDSLLFPSKLEIYLNEQREMLIVADTGNNRIFIMDTNGDVDHVVGGPNPGFNDGDFHNAKFNAPQGVCILGDSVYVADNENHSIRKIDLRKKMVTTVVGTGVQGHDYVGGKNGTDQALSSPWDVAIYKHEHCENGMVPVLLIAIAGTHQIWALFLKDTTWWKNREYKAGTCVAIVGSGREENRNNAYPHAAGLAQPSGLIVVQEKKMLFFADSESSAVRSVDLRSGRVSVVCGANRDPTDLHDYGDCDGVRHAAKLQHPLGIAWHLEEQLLYVADTYNHKIKKVDVTTGYCKTVYGDGKPKETFSLNEPSGIAISPNKGLVYVADTNNHSVKVIDTRREVITTLQMNIPRIDVSDGTNNVYTFDTSISEKGGELTILLKIIFLEHDLKLNSNAPQRWSVNQSSGGNAGWVATSTGGPLSNPLVINVLEGIGIHEVPLILDIIACKATECLPKKCSVVYRVHQKADASSVLTEEREIVVK
;
A
#
# COMPACT_ATOMS: atom_id res chain seq x y z
N MET A 1 10.30 2.16 -30.68
CA MET A 1 10.50 3.61 -30.82
C MET A 1 9.83 4.09 -32.10
N ARG A 2 8.70 4.80 -32.00
CA ARG A 2 8.09 5.48 -33.17
C ARG A 2 8.35 6.98 -32.99
N LEU A 3 9.25 7.53 -33.81
CA LEU A 3 9.33 8.96 -34.02
C LEU A 3 8.06 9.37 -34.78
N VAL A 4 7.16 10.07 -34.11
CA VAL A 4 5.91 10.56 -34.71
C VAL A 4 6.19 11.94 -35.26
N SER A 5 6.39 12.04 -36.56
CA SER A 5 6.28 13.31 -37.29
C SER A 5 4.79 13.63 -37.41
N THR A 6 4.28 14.51 -36.57
CA THR A 6 2.94 15.07 -36.71
C THR A 6 2.99 16.57 -36.63
N ASP A 7 2.18 17.23 -37.48
CA ASP A 7 2.02 18.67 -37.57
C ASP A 7 2.03 19.35 -36.19
N GLY A 8 3.09 20.13 -35.91
CA GLY A 8 3.30 20.83 -34.63
C GLY A 8 2.15 21.73 -34.16
N LYS A 9 1.22 22.08 -35.04
CA LYS A 9 0.01 22.83 -34.70
C LYS A 9 -1.05 22.04 -33.94
N LYS A 10 -1.18 20.73 -34.17
CA LYS A 10 -2.18 19.89 -33.47
C LYS A 10 -1.81 19.69 -32.02
N MET A 11 -0.56 19.63 -31.65
CA MET A 11 -0.11 19.26 -30.31
C MET A 11 0.04 20.44 -29.36
N SER A 12 0.40 21.63 -29.85
CA SER A 12 0.22 22.88 -29.08
C SER A 12 -1.23 23.06 -28.61
N ILE A 13 -2.20 22.55 -29.40
CA ILE A 13 -3.63 22.53 -29.07
C ILE A 13 -3.92 21.53 -27.96
N ILE A 14 -3.19 20.42 -27.86
CA ILE A 14 -3.47 19.34 -26.89
C ILE A 14 -2.95 19.71 -25.51
N ILE A 15 -1.75 20.25 -25.38
CA ILE A 15 -1.28 20.81 -24.09
C ILE A 15 -2.14 22.02 -23.70
N CYS A 16 -2.53 22.85 -24.66
CA CYS A 16 -3.54 23.90 -24.44
C CYS A 16 -4.87 23.30 -23.94
N ARG A 17 -5.31 22.13 -24.40
CA ARG A 17 -6.54 21.49 -23.91
C ARG A 17 -6.38 20.88 -22.53
N LEU A 18 -5.27 20.22 -22.21
CA LEU A 18 -4.98 19.70 -20.87
C LEU A 18 -5.06 20.78 -19.78
N VAL A 19 -4.64 22.01 -20.09
CA VAL A 19 -4.54 23.10 -19.13
C VAL A 19 -5.57 24.22 -19.38
N VAL A 20 -6.04 24.45 -20.61
CA VAL A 20 -7.07 25.46 -20.94
C VAL A 20 -8.49 24.93 -20.73
N SER A 21 -8.71 23.61 -20.80
CA SER A 21 -9.96 23.02 -20.34
C SER A 21 -9.96 22.73 -18.82
N ALA A 22 -9.10 23.38 -18.06
CA ALA A 22 -8.90 23.23 -16.62
C ALA A 22 -10.19 23.30 -15.77
N ARG A 23 -11.25 23.88 -16.28
CA ARG A 23 -12.59 23.81 -15.66
C ARG A 23 -13.27 22.44 -15.73
N ARG A 24 -12.62 21.41 -16.34
CA ARG A 24 -13.16 20.06 -16.54
C ARG A 24 -12.36 18.95 -15.87
N PHE A 25 -11.14 19.24 -15.41
CA PHE A 25 -10.27 18.25 -14.77
C PHE A 25 -10.02 18.62 -13.32
N GLU A 26 -10.08 17.61 -12.46
CA GLU A 26 -9.69 17.73 -11.07
C GLU A 26 -8.20 17.43 -10.93
N TRP A 27 -7.49 18.28 -10.19
CA TRP A 27 -6.05 18.20 -9.98
C TRP A 27 -5.72 17.79 -8.55
N PHE A 28 -4.70 16.97 -8.40
CA PHE A 28 -4.17 16.49 -7.12
C PHE A 28 -2.69 16.85 -7.00
N ASN A 29 -2.17 16.85 -5.78
CA ASN A 29 -0.80 17.22 -5.43
C ASN A 29 -0.41 18.65 -5.80
N VAL A 30 -1.38 19.51 -6.00
CA VAL A 30 -1.19 20.93 -6.24
C VAL A 30 -2.19 21.77 -5.44
N SER A 31 -1.77 22.95 -4.95
CA SER A 31 -2.67 23.87 -4.22
C SER A 31 -3.60 24.66 -5.14
N LYS A 32 -3.32 24.66 -6.44
CA LYS A 32 -4.14 25.26 -7.50
C LYS A 32 -3.82 24.62 -8.84
N GLU A 33 -4.78 24.67 -9.75
CA GLU A 33 -4.63 24.16 -11.12
C GLU A 33 -3.38 24.69 -11.83
N LEU A 34 -2.68 23.80 -12.53
CA LEU A 34 -1.51 24.20 -13.31
C LEU A 34 -1.94 24.99 -14.55
N SER A 35 -1.15 26.00 -14.90
CA SER A 35 -1.32 26.84 -16.09
C SER A 35 -0.11 26.71 -17.00
N ILE A 36 -0.33 26.51 -18.30
CA ILE A 36 0.74 26.45 -19.31
C ILE A 36 1.63 27.68 -19.19
N TYR A 37 1.04 28.88 -19.26
CA TYR A 37 1.80 30.13 -19.31
C TYR A 37 2.50 30.51 -18.01
N ARG A 38 2.10 29.96 -16.87
CA ARG A 38 2.67 30.29 -15.55
C ARG A 38 3.59 29.23 -15.01
N HIS A 39 3.23 27.96 -15.23
CA HIS A 39 3.86 26.83 -14.56
C HIS A 39 4.61 25.91 -15.53
N LEU A 40 4.10 25.73 -16.76
CA LEU A 40 4.60 24.75 -17.72
C LEU A 40 5.38 25.36 -18.89
N ASP A 41 5.30 26.68 -19.08
CA ASP A 41 6.04 27.39 -20.15
C ASP A 41 7.55 27.21 -19.97
N GLY A 42 8.21 26.76 -21.02
CA GLY A 42 9.64 26.47 -21.00
C GLY A 42 10.05 25.24 -20.22
N LYS A 43 9.14 24.31 -19.91
CA LYS A 43 9.45 23.03 -19.24
C LYS A 43 9.46 21.87 -20.23
N ILE A 44 10.34 20.91 -19.97
CA ILE A 44 10.16 19.54 -20.48
C ILE A 44 9.10 18.89 -19.59
N ILE A 45 8.07 18.31 -20.19
CA ILE A 45 6.96 17.69 -19.47
C ILE A 45 6.95 16.20 -19.77
N ILE A 46 6.89 15.36 -18.74
CA ILE A 46 6.57 13.93 -18.86
C ILE A 46 5.11 13.77 -18.48
N LEU A 47 4.27 13.36 -19.43
CA LEU A 47 2.90 12.96 -19.18
C LEU A 47 2.88 11.44 -18.96
N ASP A 48 2.55 11.03 -17.74
CA ASP A 48 2.38 9.62 -17.37
C ASP A 48 0.90 9.24 -17.49
N PHE A 49 0.55 8.53 -18.57
CA PHE A 49 -0.77 7.97 -18.77
C PHE A 49 -0.91 6.67 -18.01
N PHE A 50 -1.56 6.70 -16.86
CA PHE A 50 -1.71 5.58 -15.95
C PHE A 50 -3.16 5.32 -15.54
N THR A 51 -3.41 4.14 -15.01
CA THR A 51 -4.60 3.75 -14.27
C THR A 51 -4.16 3.00 -13.02
N TYR A 52 -4.78 3.27 -11.86
CA TYR A 52 -4.23 2.76 -10.60
C TYR A 52 -4.53 1.27 -10.34
N CYS A 53 -5.39 0.63 -11.14
CA CYS A 53 -5.58 -0.82 -11.10
C CYS A 53 -4.41 -1.61 -11.70
N CYS A 54 -3.67 -1.00 -12.63
CA CYS A 54 -2.66 -1.67 -13.44
C CYS A 54 -1.31 -1.74 -12.72
N ILE A 55 -0.86 -2.96 -12.41
CA ILE A 55 0.43 -3.17 -11.73
C ILE A 55 1.61 -2.62 -12.53
N ASN A 56 1.59 -2.72 -13.86
CA ASN A 56 2.65 -2.20 -14.73
C ASN A 56 2.75 -0.66 -14.66
N CYS A 57 1.63 0.04 -14.40
CA CYS A 57 1.65 1.48 -14.12
C CYS A 57 2.33 1.78 -12.78
N MET A 58 2.10 0.94 -11.78
CA MET A 58 2.74 1.12 -10.48
C MET A 58 4.26 0.87 -10.56
N HIS A 59 4.72 -0.04 -11.42
CA HIS A 59 6.14 -0.29 -11.67
C HIS A 59 6.90 0.92 -12.23
N ILE A 60 6.22 1.88 -12.86
CA ILE A 60 6.86 3.09 -13.39
C ILE A 60 7.09 4.15 -12.30
N LEU A 61 6.31 4.15 -11.21
CA LEU A 61 6.44 5.17 -10.16
C LEU A 61 7.86 5.28 -9.57
N PRO A 62 8.57 4.18 -9.25
CA PRO A 62 9.98 4.25 -8.84
C PRO A 62 10.91 4.84 -9.91
N ASP A 63 10.63 4.61 -11.20
CA ASP A 63 11.42 5.17 -12.31
C ASP A 63 11.22 6.68 -12.43
N LEU A 64 9.97 7.14 -12.25
CA LEU A 64 9.65 8.57 -12.21
C LEU A 64 10.26 9.25 -10.98
N ASP A 65 10.25 8.60 -9.81
CA ASP A 65 10.88 9.13 -8.59
C ASP A 65 12.40 9.33 -8.77
N VAL A 66 13.09 8.38 -9.43
CA VAL A 66 14.51 8.53 -9.81
C VAL A 66 14.70 9.73 -10.75
N LEU A 67 13.82 9.88 -11.74
CA LEU A 67 13.89 10.98 -12.68
C LEU A 67 13.69 12.33 -12.00
N GLU A 68 12.69 12.46 -11.12
CA GLU A 68 12.36 13.68 -10.39
C GLU A 68 13.44 14.07 -9.35
N LYS A 69 14.13 13.08 -8.76
CA LYS A 69 15.30 13.31 -7.89
C LYS A 69 16.51 13.80 -8.67
N GLN A 70 16.67 13.37 -9.92
CA GLN A 70 17.80 13.77 -10.76
C GLN A 70 17.57 15.12 -11.44
N PHE A 71 16.34 15.46 -11.80
CA PHE A 71 15.96 16.67 -12.51
C PHE A 71 14.76 17.33 -11.83
N SER A 72 14.98 18.44 -11.19
CA SER A 72 13.93 19.19 -10.49
C SER A 72 13.13 20.11 -11.44
N VAL A 73 12.05 20.69 -10.91
CA VAL A 73 11.30 21.74 -11.61
C VAL A 73 12.21 22.93 -11.94
N ALA A 74 13.15 23.27 -11.06
CA ALA A 74 14.14 24.33 -11.29
C ALA A 74 15.14 23.96 -12.41
N ASP A 75 15.39 22.67 -12.66
CA ASP A 75 16.19 22.22 -13.81
C ASP A 75 15.44 22.31 -15.14
N GLY A 76 14.12 22.49 -15.08
CA GLY A 76 13.26 22.60 -16.25
C GLY A 76 12.46 21.35 -16.58
N LEU A 77 12.35 20.38 -15.66
CA LEU A 77 11.52 19.17 -15.82
C LEU A 77 10.27 19.23 -14.93
N ILE A 78 9.19 18.67 -15.42
CA ILE A 78 8.00 18.36 -14.61
C ILE A 78 7.38 17.03 -15.07
N VAL A 79 7.01 16.18 -14.11
CA VAL A 79 6.19 15.00 -14.34
C VAL A 79 4.73 15.35 -14.00
N ILE A 80 3.79 14.88 -14.81
CA ILE A 80 2.34 15.03 -14.59
C ILE A 80 1.68 13.69 -14.85
N GLY A 81 1.08 13.11 -13.84
CA GLY A 81 0.23 11.93 -13.97
C GLY A 81 -1.09 12.30 -14.66
N VAL A 82 -1.45 11.59 -15.71
CA VAL A 82 -2.73 11.69 -16.40
C VAL A 82 -3.49 10.42 -16.13
N HIS A 83 -4.29 10.42 -15.07
CA HIS A 83 -5.07 9.26 -14.70
C HIS A 83 -6.20 9.03 -15.71
N SER A 84 -6.13 7.90 -16.41
CA SER A 84 -7.03 7.52 -17.49
C SER A 84 -7.73 6.23 -17.11
N ALA A 85 -8.92 6.33 -16.54
CA ALA A 85 -9.64 5.24 -15.88
C ALA A 85 -9.94 4.06 -16.81
N LYS A 86 -9.55 2.84 -16.41
CA LYS A 86 -9.96 1.58 -17.03
C LYS A 86 -11.35 1.15 -16.53
N PHE A 87 -11.54 1.15 -15.21
CA PHE A 87 -12.78 0.74 -14.56
C PHE A 87 -13.67 1.93 -14.19
N ALA A 88 -14.97 1.64 -13.95
CA ALA A 88 -15.93 2.68 -13.59
C ALA A 88 -15.62 3.34 -12.24
N ASN A 89 -15.18 2.57 -11.24
CA ASN A 89 -14.77 3.07 -9.92
C ASN A 89 -13.63 4.09 -10.00
N GLU A 90 -12.70 3.88 -10.91
CA GLU A 90 -11.52 4.74 -11.07
C GLU A 90 -11.84 6.15 -11.60
N ARG A 91 -13.05 6.36 -12.14
CA ARG A 91 -13.50 7.68 -12.61
C ARG A 91 -13.81 8.62 -11.45
N ASP A 92 -14.10 8.07 -10.26
CA ASP A 92 -14.38 8.86 -9.07
C ASP A 92 -13.10 9.48 -8.50
N SER A 93 -13.13 10.79 -8.28
CA SER A 93 -12.00 11.54 -7.78
C SER A 93 -11.58 11.18 -6.35
N LYS A 94 -12.50 10.69 -5.52
CA LYS A 94 -12.18 10.23 -4.16
C LYS A 94 -11.41 8.91 -4.20
N SER A 95 -11.82 8.00 -5.08
CA SER A 95 -11.10 6.74 -5.32
C SER A 95 -9.70 7.00 -5.84
N LEU A 96 -9.55 7.94 -6.79
CA LEU A 96 -8.23 8.36 -7.28
C LEU A 96 -7.38 9.01 -6.18
N LEU A 97 -7.97 9.87 -5.33
CA LEU A 97 -7.26 10.46 -4.19
C LEU A 97 -6.71 9.38 -3.26
N SER A 98 -7.52 8.39 -2.91
CA SER A 98 -7.08 7.25 -2.08
C SER A 98 -5.94 6.47 -2.73
N ALA A 99 -5.98 6.28 -4.06
CA ALA A 99 -4.91 5.64 -4.80
C ALA A 99 -3.61 6.47 -4.81
N ILE A 100 -3.68 7.78 -5.03
CA ILE A 100 -2.53 8.70 -4.95
C ILE A 100 -1.87 8.63 -3.58
N GLN A 101 -2.67 8.55 -2.51
CA GLN A 101 -2.19 8.43 -1.13
C GLN A 101 -1.57 7.05 -0.85
N ARG A 102 -2.22 5.98 -1.33
CA ARG A 102 -1.80 4.59 -1.14
C ARG A 102 -0.47 4.30 -1.83
N TYR A 103 -0.30 4.76 -3.06
CA TYR A 103 0.92 4.57 -3.85
C TYR A 103 1.95 5.70 -3.65
N ASN A 104 1.68 6.64 -2.75
CA ASN A 104 2.55 7.78 -2.43
C ASN A 104 3.01 8.55 -3.69
N ILE A 105 2.10 8.80 -4.63
CA ILE A 105 2.40 9.61 -5.82
C ILE A 105 2.65 11.05 -5.39
N THR A 106 3.79 11.62 -5.79
CA THR A 106 4.25 12.94 -5.32
C THR A 106 4.18 14.03 -6.37
N HIS A 107 4.17 13.69 -7.65
CA HIS A 107 4.00 14.65 -8.74
C HIS A 107 2.53 15.07 -8.91
N PRO A 108 2.25 16.19 -9.60
CA PRO A 108 0.91 16.60 -9.98
C PRO A 108 0.16 15.48 -10.71
N VAL A 109 -1.10 15.26 -10.35
CA VAL A 109 -1.97 14.31 -11.04
C VAL A 109 -3.24 15.02 -11.50
N VAL A 110 -3.68 14.70 -12.72
CA VAL A 110 -4.96 15.14 -13.29
C VAL A 110 -5.86 13.94 -13.54
N ASN A 111 -7.14 14.04 -13.16
CA ASN A 111 -8.13 13.01 -13.47
C ASN A 111 -8.74 13.26 -14.86
N ASP A 112 -8.56 12.31 -15.79
CA ASP A 112 -9.20 12.29 -17.13
C ASP A 112 -10.25 11.17 -17.22
N PRO A 113 -11.38 11.27 -16.48
CA PRO A 113 -12.36 10.17 -16.34
C PRO A 113 -13.08 9.83 -17.66
N ALA A 114 -13.03 10.75 -18.63
CA ALA A 114 -13.64 10.56 -19.95
C ALA A 114 -12.65 10.13 -21.04
N LEU A 115 -11.37 9.88 -20.67
CA LEU A 115 -10.31 9.52 -21.61
C LEU A 115 -10.15 10.55 -22.76
N THR A 116 -10.31 11.84 -22.45
CA THR A 116 -10.28 12.90 -23.46
C THR A 116 -8.85 13.14 -23.94
N THR A 117 -7.92 13.32 -22.99
CA THR A 117 -6.50 13.49 -23.27
C THR A 117 -5.89 12.23 -23.88
N TRP A 118 -6.29 11.07 -23.37
CA TRP A 118 -5.93 9.76 -23.89
C TRP A 118 -6.21 9.65 -25.40
N ARG A 119 -7.45 9.97 -25.81
CA ARG A 119 -7.86 9.92 -27.23
C ARG A 119 -7.20 10.98 -28.08
N ASP A 120 -7.07 12.20 -27.56
CA ASP A 120 -6.46 13.32 -28.30
C ASP A 120 -5.00 13.06 -28.61
N LEU A 121 -4.26 12.37 -27.76
CA LEU A 121 -2.87 11.96 -27.97
C LEU A 121 -2.70 10.60 -28.68
N GLY A 122 -3.80 9.89 -28.93
CA GLY A 122 -3.76 8.58 -29.58
C GLY A 122 -3.10 7.50 -28.72
N ILE A 123 -3.21 7.61 -27.40
CA ILE A 123 -2.70 6.62 -26.46
C ILE A 123 -3.53 5.34 -26.63
N SER A 124 -2.89 4.19 -26.55
CA SER A 124 -3.54 2.89 -26.81
C SER A 124 -3.39 1.86 -25.70
N CYS A 125 -2.48 2.07 -24.75
CA CYS A 125 -2.27 1.16 -23.62
C CYS A 125 -1.68 1.87 -22.40
N TRP A 126 -1.83 1.27 -21.25
CA TRP A 126 -1.20 1.63 -19.99
C TRP A 126 0.01 0.72 -19.70
N PRO A 127 1.06 1.24 -19.07
CA PRO A 127 1.39 2.67 -18.98
C PRO A 127 1.92 3.20 -20.32
N THR A 128 1.80 4.52 -20.53
CA THR A 128 2.46 5.21 -21.64
C THR A 128 3.00 6.56 -21.15
N LEU A 129 4.29 6.82 -21.36
CA LEU A 129 4.93 8.08 -21.05
C LEU A 129 5.09 8.90 -22.33
N ALA A 130 4.57 10.13 -22.34
CA ALA A 130 4.77 11.08 -23.44
C ALA A 130 5.66 12.24 -22.99
N MET A 131 6.81 12.38 -23.62
CA MET A 131 7.75 13.47 -23.39
C MET A 131 7.43 14.64 -24.30
N ILE A 132 7.16 15.79 -23.70
CA ILE A 132 6.76 17.02 -24.39
C ILE A 132 7.86 18.08 -24.20
N GLY A 133 8.21 18.74 -25.28
CA GLY A 133 9.19 19.85 -25.30
C GLY A 133 8.63 21.16 -24.79
N PRO A 134 9.51 22.16 -24.56
CA PRO A 134 9.14 23.43 -23.95
C PRO A 134 8.22 24.31 -24.82
N THR A 135 8.06 24.00 -26.09
CA THR A 135 7.15 24.69 -27.02
C THR A 135 5.92 23.86 -27.39
N GLY A 136 5.72 22.70 -26.66
CA GLY A 136 4.55 21.87 -26.79
C GLY A 136 4.64 20.73 -27.83
N GLU A 137 5.81 20.50 -28.40
CA GLU A 137 6.06 19.40 -29.33
C GLU A 137 6.27 18.07 -28.61
N VAL A 138 5.79 16.96 -29.19
CA VAL A 138 6.13 15.63 -28.68
C VAL A 138 7.54 15.27 -29.12
N LEU A 139 8.39 14.99 -28.15
CA LEU A 139 9.78 14.60 -28.34
C LEU A 139 9.93 13.07 -28.43
N ALA A 140 9.25 12.35 -27.54
CA ALA A 140 9.29 10.88 -27.49
C ALA A 140 8.02 10.32 -26.86
N VAL A 141 7.73 9.04 -27.13
CA VAL A 141 6.68 8.27 -26.48
C VAL A 141 7.26 6.91 -26.11
N PHE A 142 7.12 6.54 -24.83
CA PHE A 142 7.55 5.26 -24.27
C PHE A 142 6.30 4.46 -23.91
N VAL A 143 6.18 3.26 -24.44
CA VAL A 143 4.99 2.41 -24.29
C VAL A 143 5.35 1.20 -23.46
N GLY A 144 4.63 0.99 -22.36
CA GLY A 144 4.92 -0.07 -21.40
C GLY A 144 5.94 0.36 -20.34
N GLU A 145 6.40 -0.59 -19.55
CA GLU A 145 7.41 -0.43 -18.49
C GLU A 145 8.84 -0.73 -18.98
N GLY A 146 9.86 -0.49 -18.11
CA GLY A 146 11.25 -0.87 -18.37
C GLY A 146 12.07 0.16 -19.18
N HIS A 147 11.63 1.42 -19.23
CA HIS A 147 12.27 2.49 -20.00
C HIS A 147 13.08 3.49 -19.15
N ARG A 148 13.42 3.17 -17.91
CA ARG A 148 14.12 4.09 -16.97
C ARG A 148 15.34 4.76 -17.59
N ASP A 149 16.29 3.95 -18.07
CA ASP A 149 17.58 4.46 -18.55
C ASP A 149 17.42 5.31 -19.83
N GLU A 150 16.53 4.86 -20.72
CA GLU A 150 16.19 5.61 -21.94
C GLU A 150 15.54 6.95 -21.58
N LEU A 151 14.58 6.96 -20.64
CA LEU A 151 13.87 8.15 -20.19
C LEU A 151 14.83 9.19 -19.59
N VAL A 152 15.72 8.77 -18.68
CA VAL A 152 16.74 9.62 -18.07
C VAL A 152 17.67 10.20 -19.14
N LEU A 153 18.12 9.36 -20.09
CA LEU A 153 18.97 9.80 -21.19
C LEU A 153 18.28 10.85 -22.07
N PHE A 154 17.04 10.59 -22.48
CA PHE A 154 16.27 11.50 -23.34
C PHE A 154 16.01 12.84 -22.66
N VAL A 155 15.62 12.84 -21.37
CA VAL A 155 15.42 14.07 -20.59
C VAL A 155 16.72 14.87 -20.48
N ASN A 156 17.84 14.22 -20.17
CA ASN A 156 19.14 14.91 -20.09
C ASN A 156 19.55 15.56 -21.42
N VAL A 157 19.38 14.83 -22.53
CA VAL A 157 19.70 15.36 -23.88
C VAL A 157 18.78 16.54 -24.23
N ALA A 158 17.48 16.40 -23.97
CA ALA A 158 16.50 17.45 -24.27
C ALA A 158 16.75 18.72 -23.43
N LEU A 159 16.98 18.58 -22.12
CA LEU A 159 17.31 19.71 -21.26
C LEU A 159 18.56 20.45 -21.76
N LYS A 160 19.64 19.73 -22.09
CA LYS A 160 20.87 20.35 -22.65
C LYS A 160 20.61 21.06 -23.96
N TYR A 161 19.87 20.44 -24.88
CA TYR A 161 19.55 20.99 -26.18
C TYR A 161 18.73 22.28 -26.05
N PHE A 162 17.60 22.22 -25.32
CA PHE A 162 16.72 23.37 -25.20
C PHE A 162 17.30 24.48 -24.30
N LYS A 163 18.16 24.16 -23.31
CA LYS A 163 18.97 25.17 -22.58
C LYS A 163 19.91 25.94 -23.54
N SER A 164 20.57 25.24 -24.46
CA SER A 164 21.46 25.89 -25.45
C SER A 164 20.72 26.84 -26.39
N LEU A 165 19.39 26.66 -26.55
CA LEU A 165 18.51 27.52 -27.31
C LEU A 165 17.81 28.61 -26.48
N ASN A 166 18.11 28.70 -25.17
CA ASN A 166 17.43 29.59 -24.22
C ASN A 166 15.91 29.36 -24.15
N LYS A 167 15.45 28.12 -24.30
CA LYS A 167 14.03 27.74 -24.28
C LYS A 167 13.59 27.08 -22.98
N ILE A 168 14.49 26.84 -22.03
CA ILE A 168 14.13 26.24 -20.73
C ILE A 168 13.92 27.35 -19.70
N SER A 169 12.82 27.21 -18.97
CA SER A 169 12.53 28.00 -17.77
C SER A 169 13.03 27.27 -16.52
N GLU A 170 13.95 27.92 -15.81
CA GLU A 170 14.52 27.39 -14.54
C GLU A 170 13.74 27.92 -13.31
N ARG A 171 12.52 28.41 -13.48
CA ARG A 171 11.70 28.91 -12.39
C ARG A 171 11.08 27.71 -11.63
N ASP A 172 11.26 27.69 -10.32
CA ASP A 172 10.52 26.78 -9.43
C ASP A 172 9.20 27.45 -9.03
N ASN A 173 8.19 27.28 -9.87
CA ASN A 173 6.90 27.96 -9.75
C ASN A 173 5.69 27.00 -9.76
N VAL A 174 5.93 25.71 -9.61
CA VAL A 174 4.85 24.71 -9.51
C VAL A 174 4.30 24.69 -8.09
N PRO A 175 2.99 24.94 -7.90
CA PRO A 175 2.39 25.04 -6.57
C PRO A 175 2.13 23.66 -5.97
N LEU A 176 3.17 22.87 -5.71
CA LEU A 176 3.04 21.51 -5.15
C LEU A 176 2.42 21.55 -3.74
N GLN A 177 1.45 20.68 -3.53
CA GLN A 177 0.83 20.41 -2.24
C GLN A 177 0.40 18.94 -2.21
N LEU A 178 1.17 18.11 -1.53
CA LEU A 178 0.95 16.67 -1.56
C LEU A 178 -0.38 16.28 -0.90
N ALA A 179 -1.15 15.46 -1.59
CA ALA A 179 -2.45 14.96 -1.12
C ALA A 179 -2.33 14.08 0.15
N ARG A 180 -1.11 13.63 0.49
CA ARG A 180 -0.85 12.84 1.69
C ARG A 180 -1.21 13.58 2.99
N HIS A 181 -1.18 14.92 3.02
CA HIS A 181 -1.60 15.69 4.19
C HIS A 181 -3.11 15.55 4.50
N LEU A 182 -3.90 15.05 3.55
CA LEU A 182 -5.33 14.77 3.72
C LEU A 182 -5.60 13.39 4.31
N LEU A 183 -4.56 12.54 4.46
CA LEU A 183 -4.72 11.28 5.18
C LEU A 183 -5.15 11.56 6.62
N PRO A 184 -6.01 10.71 7.20
CA PRO A 184 -6.27 10.78 8.63
C PRO A 184 -4.94 10.81 9.36
N VAL A 185 -4.81 11.66 10.38
CA VAL A 185 -3.65 11.59 11.27
C VAL A 185 -3.73 10.23 11.95
N THR A 186 -2.94 9.30 11.46
CA THR A 186 -2.86 7.97 12.03
C THR A 186 -2.05 8.08 13.30
N GLU A 187 -2.70 7.90 14.45
CA GLU A 187 -1.98 7.52 15.66
C GLU A 187 -1.18 6.25 15.34
N ASP A 188 -0.05 6.02 16.01
CA ASP A 188 0.79 4.80 15.80
C ASP A 188 -0.03 3.49 15.87
N ASP A 189 -1.25 3.58 16.39
CA ASP A 189 -2.18 2.50 16.67
C ASP A 189 -3.21 2.24 15.54
N SER A 190 -3.27 3.06 14.48
CA SER A 190 -4.28 2.91 13.43
C SER A 190 -3.76 2.19 12.20
N LEU A 191 -4.65 1.42 11.55
CA LEU A 191 -4.38 0.81 10.24
C LEU A 191 -4.30 1.87 9.14
N LEU A 192 -3.48 1.60 8.13
CA LEU A 192 -3.41 2.39 6.92
C LEU A 192 -3.44 1.48 5.69
N PHE A 193 -4.52 1.55 4.92
CA PHE A 193 -4.74 0.70 3.74
C PHE A 193 -4.48 -0.78 4.00
N PRO A 194 -5.16 -1.42 4.98
CA PRO A 194 -4.99 -2.85 5.22
C PRO A 194 -5.39 -3.64 3.95
N SER A 195 -4.65 -4.73 3.65
CA SER A 195 -4.90 -5.54 2.45
C SER A 195 -5.40 -6.94 2.79
N LYS A 196 -4.53 -7.86 3.15
CA LYS A 196 -4.88 -9.26 3.40
C LYS A 196 -5.08 -9.55 4.88
N LEU A 197 -5.98 -10.48 5.13
CA LEU A 197 -6.26 -11.06 6.43
C LEU A 197 -6.09 -12.57 6.36
N GLU A 198 -5.58 -13.18 7.44
CA GLU A 198 -5.54 -14.63 7.59
C GLU A 198 -5.90 -15.02 9.01
N ILE A 199 -6.74 -16.05 9.20
CA ILE A 199 -7.10 -16.59 10.51
C ILE A 199 -6.46 -17.95 10.70
N TYR A 200 -5.86 -18.17 11.85
CA TYR A 200 -5.30 -19.46 12.23
C TYR A 200 -5.58 -19.81 13.69
N LEU A 201 -5.49 -21.09 14.00
CA LEU A 201 -5.63 -21.60 15.36
C LEU A 201 -4.25 -21.72 15.99
N ASN A 202 -4.02 -20.98 17.07
CA ASN A 202 -2.88 -21.15 17.96
C ASN A 202 -3.37 -21.83 19.22
N GLU A 203 -3.02 -23.13 19.38
CA GLU A 203 -3.55 -24.01 20.44
C GLU A 203 -5.10 -24.05 20.39
N GLN A 204 -5.78 -23.27 21.22
CA GLN A 204 -7.26 -23.18 21.24
C GLN A 204 -7.78 -21.77 20.91
N ARG A 205 -6.88 -20.81 20.61
CA ARG A 205 -7.22 -19.40 20.35
C ARG A 205 -7.17 -19.11 18.86
N GLU A 206 -8.22 -18.50 18.33
CA GLU A 206 -8.19 -17.97 16.97
C GLU A 206 -7.38 -16.67 16.93
N MET A 207 -6.38 -16.65 16.06
CA MET A 207 -5.51 -15.51 15.80
C MET A 207 -5.79 -14.95 14.43
N LEU A 208 -5.71 -13.64 14.31
CA LEU A 208 -5.84 -12.86 13.08
C LEU A 208 -4.50 -12.23 12.71
N ILE A 209 -4.07 -12.45 11.49
CA ILE A 209 -2.92 -11.77 10.90
C ILE A 209 -3.47 -10.71 9.95
N VAL A 210 -2.95 -9.47 10.03
CA VAL A 210 -3.37 -8.34 9.20
C VAL A 210 -2.14 -7.73 8.52
N ALA A 211 -2.15 -7.68 7.19
CA ALA A 211 -1.19 -6.90 6.43
C ALA A 211 -1.63 -5.43 6.44
N ASP A 212 -0.93 -4.59 7.21
CA ASP A 212 -1.13 -3.14 7.29
C ASP A 212 -0.22 -2.46 6.26
N THR A 213 -0.62 -2.59 5.00
CA THR A 213 0.16 -2.30 3.80
C THR A 213 0.71 -0.88 3.77
N GLY A 214 -0.13 0.11 4.08
CA GLY A 214 0.27 1.52 4.05
C GLY A 214 1.27 1.91 5.15
N ASN A 215 1.35 1.12 6.23
CA ASN A 215 2.32 1.28 7.31
C ASN A 215 3.48 0.27 7.22
N ASN A 216 3.58 -0.51 6.14
CA ASN A 216 4.69 -1.45 5.91
C ASN A 216 4.93 -2.42 7.07
N ARG A 217 3.86 -2.95 7.67
CA ARG A 217 3.91 -3.83 8.86
C ARG A 217 2.87 -4.93 8.83
N ILE A 218 3.08 -5.93 9.65
CA ILE A 218 2.15 -7.05 9.85
C ILE A 218 1.72 -7.06 11.32
N PHE A 219 0.41 -7.06 11.56
CA PHE A 219 -0.15 -7.30 12.88
C PHE A 219 -0.46 -8.78 13.08
N ILE A 220 -0.19 -9.27 14.28
CA ILE A 220 -0.60 -10.58 14.77
C ILE A 220 -1.38 -10.34 16.07
N MET A 221 -2.66 -10.63 16.06
CA MET A 221 -3.59 -10.32 17.13
C MET A 221 -4.61 -11.45 17.31
N ASP A 222 -5.37 -11.39 18.38
CA ASP A 222 -6.53 -12.25 18.45
C ASP A 222 -7.73 -11.71 17.66
N THR A 223 -8.77 -12.50 17.54
CA THR A 223 -9.99 -12.13 16.81
C THR A 223 -10.87 -11.09 17.52
N ASN A 224 -10.50 -10.65 18.73
CA ASN A 224 -11.13 -9.52 19.42
C ASN A 224 -10.37 -8.20 19.19
N GLY A 225 -9.17 -8.25 18.59
CA GLY A 225 -8.35 -7.09 18.31
C GLY A 225 -7.19 -6.88 19.28
N ASP A 226 -6.99 -7.79 20.25
CA ASP A 226 -5.85 -7.70 21.17
C ASP A 226 -4.56 -8.10 20.45
N VAL A 227 -3.66 -7.14 20.23
CA VAL A 227 -2.44 -7.31 19.43
C VAL A 227 -1.35 -8.00 20.25
N ASP A 228 -0.88 -9.15 19.79
CA ASP A 228 0.24 -9.88 20.39
C ASP A 228 1.59 -9.41 19.85
N HIS A 229 1.66 -9.14 18.53
CA HIS A 229 2.90 -8.72 17.87
C HIS A 229 2.66 -7.73 16.73
N VAL A 230 3.59 -6.79 16.62
CA VAL A 230 3.77 -5.91 15.45
C VAL A 230 5.10 -6.25 14.82
N VAL A 231 5.11 -6.55 13.52
CA VAL A 231 6.32 -6.93 12.78
C VAL A 231 6.54 -5.94 11.65
N GLY A 232 7.70 -5.29 11.64
CA GLY A 232 7.99 -4.17 10.73
C GLY A 232 7.55 -2.82 11.29
N GLY A 233 7.53 -1.79 10.46
CA GLY A 233 7.22 -0.42 10.90
C GLY A 233 6.93 0.51 9.74
N PRO A 234 6.61 1.79 10.03
CA PRO A 234 6.03 2.69 9.03
C PRO A 234 6.97 3.04 7.88
N ASN A 235 8.27 2.92 8.08
CA ASN A 235 9.26 3.23 7.04
C ASN A 235 9.45 2.03 6.12
N PRO A 236 9.22 2.16 4.80
CA PRO A 236 9.45 1.07 3.87
C PRO A 236 10.93 0.67 3.82
N GLY A 237 11.21 -0.57 3.46
CA GLY A 237 12.56 -1.07 3.27
C GLY A 237 12.61 -2.56 3.03
N PHE A 238 13.81 -3.08 2.73
CA PHE A 238 14.09 -4.48 2.52
C PHE A 238 15.15 -4.93 3.51
N ASN A 239 14.71 -5.38 4.70
CA ASN A 239 15.62 -5.80 5.77
C ASN A 239 15.08 -7.03 6.48
N ASP A 240 15.94 -8.05 6.61
CA ASP A 240 15.72 -9.20 7.49
C ASP A 240 16.15 -8.82 8.92
N GLY A 241 15.63 -9.50 9.92
CA GLY A 241 15.96 -9.24 11.31
C GLY A 241 14.87 -9.68 12.29
N ASP A 242 14.96 -9.20 13.53
CA ASP A 242 13.89 -9.37 14.50
C ASP A 242 12.65 -8.53 14.12
N PHE A 243 11.56 -8.70 14.86
CA PHE A 243 10.27 -8.06 14.56
C PHE A 243 10.34 -6.54 14.51
N HIS A 244 11.24 -5.92 15.26
CA HIS A 244 11.41 -4.46 15.31
C HIS A 244 12.31 -3.92 14.19
N ASN A 245 13.37 -4.67 13.84
CA ASN A 245 14.36 -4.25 12.85
C ASN A 245 14.00 -4.68 11.41
N ALA A 246 13.12 -5.67 11.27
CA ALA A 246 12.62 -6.08 9.96
C ALA A 246 11.88 -4.95 9.25
N LYS A 247 12.04 -4.86 7.92
CA LYS A 247 11.33 -3.89 7.09
C LYS A 247 10.67 -4.58 5.91
N PHE A 248 9.48 -4.09 5.60
CA PHE A 248 8.70 -4.47 4.42
C PHE A 248 8.48 -3.25 3.53
N ASN A 249 7.98 -3.47 2.32
CA ASN A 249 7.53 -2.40 1.43
C ASN A 249 6.22 -2.80 0.77
N ALA A 250 5.13 -2.20 1.21
CA ALA A 250 3.77 -2.50 0.81
C ALA A 250 3.41 -4.00 0.85
N PRO A 251 3.54 -4.69 2.02
CA PRO A 251 3.19 -6.10 2.15
C PRO A 251 1.70 -6.30 1.85
N GLN A 252 1.36 -7.25 0.96
CA GLN A 252 0.00 -7.51 0.51
C GLN A 252 -0.56 -8.80 1.11
N GLY A 253 -0.21 -9.95 0.56
CA GLY A 253 -0.75 -11.24 0.94
C GLY A 253 -0.02 -11.90 2.10
N VAL A 254 -0.77 -12.64 2.91
CA VAL A 254 -0.21 -13.43 4.02
C VAL A 254 -0.85 -14.81 4.09
N CYS A 255 -0.07 -15.82 4.45
CA CYS A 255 -0.58 -17.13 4.83
C CYS A 255 0.29 -17.76 5.91
N ILE A 256 -0.20 -18.80 6.58
CA ILE A 256 0.51 -19.44 7.68
C ILE A 256 0.70 -20.96 7.47
N LEU A 257 1.86 -21.46 7.89
CA LEU A 257 2.17 -22.87 7.97
C LEU A 257 2.88 -23.17 9.30
N GLY A 258 2.18 -23.79 10.24
CA GLY A 258 2.69 -23.97 11.61
C GLY A 258 3.01 -22.62 12.24
N ASP A 259 4.24 -22.44 12.73
CA ASP A 259 4.70 -21.18 13.35
C ASP A 259 5.36 -20.21 12.34
N SER A 260 5.15 -20.40 11.05
CA SER A 260 5.73 -19.58 10.00
C SER A 260 4.66 -18.85 9.22
N VAL A 261 4.69 -17.50 9.24
CA VAL A 261 3.86 -16.67 8.37
C VAL A 261 4.67 -16.30 7.12
N TYR A 262 4.11 -16.56 5.96
CA TYR A 262 4.69 -16.12 4.69
C TYR A 262 3.98 -14.85 4.24
N VAL A 263 4.76 -13.87 3.78
CA VAL A 263 4.29 -12.53 3.40
C VAL A 263 4.71 -12.24 1.97
N ALA A 264 3.77 -11.85 1.13
CA ALA A 264 4.04 -11.26 -0.17
C ALA A 264 4.46 -9.79 0.03
N ASP A 265 5.76 -9.53 0.02
CA ASP A 265 6.37 -8.21 0.18
C ASP A 265 6.45 -7.55 -1.20
N ASN A 266 5.34 -6.93 -1.61
CA ASN A 266 5.00 -6.61 -2.98
C ASN A 266 6.03 -5.72 -3.67
N GLU A 267 6.32 -4.54 -3.11
CA GLU A 267 7.25 -3.57 -3.68
C GLU A 267 8.73 -3.95 -3.47
N ASN A 268 9.00 -4.96 -2.62
CA ASN A 268 10.30 -5.62 -2.52
C ASN A 268 10.41 -6.84 -3.44
N HIS A 269 9.38 -7.14 -4.23
CA HIS A 269 9.37 -8.26 -5.18
C HIS A 269 9.86 -9.58 -4.56
N SER A 270 9.44 -9.86 -3.32
CA SER A 270 9.99 -10.95 -2.52
C SER A 270 8.92 -11.61 -1.65
N ILE A 271 9.17 -12.86 -1.25
CA ILE A 271 8.42 -13.51 -0.20
C ILE A 271 9.25 -13.55 1.07
N ARG A 272 8.67 -13.02 2.14
CA ARG A 272 9.30 -12.99 3.46
C ARG A 272 8.66 -14.04 4.36
N LYS A 273 9.44 -14.59 5.27
CA LYS A 273 8.98 -15.54 6.28
C LYS A 273 9.17 -14.93 7.67
N ILE A 274 8.09 -14.84 8.43
CA ILE A 274 8.08 -14.49 9.85
C ILE A 274 8.05 -15.80 10.65
N ASP A 275 9.08 -16.08 11.43
CA ASP A 275 9.15 -17.19 12.37
C ASP A 275 8.64 -16.70 13.74
N LEU A 276 7.43 -17.13 14.13
CA LEU A 276 6.76 -16.66 15.35
C LEU A 276 7.48 -17.09 16.63
N ARG A 277 8.16 -18.25 16.62
CA ARG A 277 8.90 -18.76 17.80
C ARG A 277 10.21 -18.00 17.98
N LYS A 278 10.95 -17.82 16.89
CA LYS A 278 12.25 -17.14 16.92
C LYS A 278 12.12 -15.62 16.94
N LYS A 279 10.94 -15.10 16.64
CA LYS A 279 10.66 -13.67 16.43
C LYS A 279 11.59 -13.03 15.41
N MET A 280 11.76 -13.71 14.27
CA MET A 280 12.68 -13.32 13.19
C MET A 280 11.96 -13.29 11.85
N VAL A 281 12.35 -12.36 11.01
CA VAL A 281 11.93 -12.25 9.60
C VAL A 281 13.13 -12.60 8.72
N THR A 282 12.89 -13.41 7.69
CA THR A 282 13.88 -13.78 6.69
C THR A 282 13.28 -13.78 5.29
N THR A 283 14.07 -13.42 4.29
CA THR A 283 13.70 -13.54 2.88
C THR A 283 13.82 -14.99 2.43
N VAL A 284 12.77 -15.55 1.82
CA VAL A 284 12.77 -16.95 1.35
C VAL A 284 12.85 -17.08 -0.16
N VAL A 285 12.34 -16.12 -0.90
CA VAL A 285 12.49 -15.99 -2.35
C VAL A 285 12.34 -14.54 -2.78
N GLY A 286 13.05 -14.13 -3.82
CA GLY A 286 13.08 -12.76 -4.33
C GLY A 286 14.44 -12.10 -4.11
N THR A 287 14.79 -11.18 -5.00
CA THR A 287 16.08 -10.47 -5.00
C THR A 287 16.01 -9.07 -4.40
N GLY A 288 14.81 -8.60 -4.03
CA GLY A 288 14.56 -7.22 -3.61
C GLY A 288 14.39 -6.24 -4.78
N VAL A 289 14.45 -6.73 -6.02
CA VAL A 289 14.32 -5.92 -7.24
C VAL A 289 13.37 -6.62 -8.20
N GLN A 290 12.58 -5.83 -8.94
CA GLN A 290 11.64 -6.34 -9.95
C GLN A 290 12.34 -7.27 -10.95
N GLY A 291 11.76 -8.46 -11.15
CA GLY A 291 12.23 -9.44 -12.12
C GLY A 291 11.36 -9.50 -13.37
N HIS A 292 11.96 -9.94 -14.47
CA HIS A 292 11.27 -10.17 -15.76
C HIS A 292 11.40 -11.63 -16.20
N ASP A 293 11.54 -12.55 -15.25
CA ASP A 293 11.59 -13.99 -15.50
C ASP A 293 10.15 -14.54 -15.52
N TYR A 294 9.78 -15.24 -16.59
CA TYR A 294 8.45 -15.85 -16.76
C TYR A 294 8.48 -17.38 -16.58
N VAL A 295 9.64 -17.95 -16.28
CA VAL A 295 9.83 -19.40 -16.18
C VAL A 295 10.22 -19.81 -14.76
N GLY A 296 11.21 -19.14 -14.20
CA GLY A 296 11.75 -19.47 -12.90
C GLY A 296 12.61 -20.73 -12.89
N GLY A 297 12.72 -21.34 -11.72
CA GLY A 297 13.49 -22.59 -11.50
C GLY A 297 14.78 -22.38 -10.73
N LYS A 298 15.11 -21.13 -10.35
CA LYS A 298 16.21 -20.84 -9.44
C LYS A 298 15.81 -21.10 -7.99
N ASN A 299 16.79 -21.11 -7.11
CA ASN A 299 16.60 -21.40 -5.71
C ASN A 299 16.54 -20.12 -4.87
N GLY A 300 15.57 -20.04 -3.98
CA GLY A 300 15.49 -19.03 -2.93
C GLY A 300 15.68 -17.59 -3.43
N THR A 301 16.58 -16.87 -2.79
CA THR A 301 16.88 -15.46 -3.07
C THR A 301 17.60 -15.19 -4.39
N ASP A 302 17.98 -16.24 -5.14
CA ASP A 302 18.50 -16.09 -6.51
C ASP A 302 17.39 -15.95 -7.55
N GLN A 303 16.13 -16.26 -7.18
CA GLN A 303 14.97 -16.14 -8.05
C GLN A 303 14.34 -14.75 -7.94
N ALA A 304 14.47 -13.93 -8.98
CA ALA A 304 13.75 -12.66 -9.05
C ALA A 304 12.25 -12.88 -9.27
N LEU A 305 11.42 -12.11 -8.60
CA LEU A 305 9.96 -12.08 -8.72
C LEU A 305 9.51 -10.71 -9.26
N SER A 306 8.25 -10.60 -9.68
CA SER A 306 7.64 -9.34 -10.11
C SER A 306 6.31 -9.14 -9.38
N SER A 307 6.29 -8.29 -8.38
CA SER A 307 5.12 -7.92 -7.56
C SER A 307 4.29 -9.13 -7.12
N PRO A 308 4.79 -9.95 -6.18
CA PRO A 308 3.98 -10.99 -5.55
C PRO A 308 2.82 -10.32 -4.80
N TRP A 309 1.59 -10.78 -5.08
CA TRP A 309 0.38 -10.17 -4.52
C TRP A 309 -0.20 -10.96 -3.36
N ASP A 310 -0.32 -12.27 -3.52
CA ASP A 310 -0.86 -13.14 -2.46
C ASP A 310 -0.13 -14.48 -2.41
N VAL A 311 -0.29 -15.17 -1.30
CA VAL A 311 0.31 -16.47 -1.01
C VAL A 311 -0.71 -17.42 -0.40
N ALA A 312 -0.60 -18.71 -0.74
CA ALA A 312 -1.45 -19.77 -0.17
C ALA A 312 -0.69 -21.09 -0.04
N ILE A 313 -0.96 -21.88 1.00
CA ILE A 313 -0.34 -23.19 1.22
C ILE A 313 -1.19 -24.28 0.58
N TYR A 314 -0.58 -25.08 -0.29
CA TYR A 314 -1.10 -26.37 -0.74
C TYR A 314 -0.32 -27.51 -0.10
N LYS A 315 -1.01 -28.43 0.57
CA LYS A 315 -0.42 -29.67 1.10
C LYS A 315 -0.58 -30.75 0.03
N HIS A 316 0.50 -30.97 -0.73
CA HIS A 316 0.55 -31.95 -1.80
C HIS A 316 0.79 -33.36 -1.24
N GLU A 317 0.04 -34.36 -1.72
CA GLU A 317 0.26 -35.78 -1.38
C GLU A 317 1.45 -36.31 -2.20
N HIS A 318 2.53 -36.66 -1.51
CA HIS A 318 3.71 -37.27 -2.09
C HIS A 318 3.80 -38.75 -1.70
N CYS A 319 4.13 -39.62 -2.65
CA CYS A 319 4.11 -41.08 -2.46
C CYS A 319 4.98 -41.58 -1.31
N GLU A 320 6.12 -40.92 -1.06
CA GLU A 320 7.11 -41.35 -0.05
C GLU A 320 7.12 -40.45 1.20
N ASN A 321 6.79 -39.16 1.03
CA ASN A 321 6.95 -38.13 2.07
C ASN A 321 5.64 -37.70 2.73
N GLY A 322 4.51 -38.35 2.39
CA GLY A 322 3.19 -37.97 2.88
C GLY A 322 2.76 -36.59 2.37
N MET A 323 2.20 -35.75 3.26
CA MET A 323 1.76 -34.39 2.87
C MET A 323 2.93 -33.41 2.85
N VAL A 324 3.27 -32.89 1.67
CA VAL A 324 4.37 -31.96 1.44
C VAL A 324 3.81 -30.57 1.17
N PRO A 325 4.21 -29.53 1.94
CA PRO A 325 3.73 -28.19 1.71
C PRO A 325 4.41 -27.53 0.50
N VAL A 326 3.61 -26.90 -0.34
CA VAL A 326 4.01 -26.05 -1.46
C VAL A 326 3.39 -24.67 -1.24
N LEU A 327 4.19 -23.63 -1.32
CA LEU A 327 3.71 -22.25 -1.27
C LEU A 327 3.35 -21.80 -2.69
N LEU A 328 2.07 -21.53 -2.93
CA LEU A 328 1.57 -20.95 -4.16
C LEU A 328 1.63 -19.43 -4.04
N ILE A 329 2.03 -18.74 -5.10
CA ILE A 329 2.28 -17.31 -5.11
C ILE A 329 1.57 -16.70 -6.31
N ALA A 330 0.67 -15.75 -6.11
CA ALA A 330 0.16 -14.90 -7.18
C ALA A 330 1.22 -13.87 -7.54
N ILE A 331 1.72 -13.91 -8.77
CA ILE A 331 2.65 -12.92 -9.29
C ILE A 331 1.87 -12.01 -10.23
N ALA A 332 1.50 -10.83 -9.74
CA ALA A 332 0.70 -9.86 -10.48
C ALA A 332 1.47 -9.32 -11.70
N GLY A 333 2.75 -8.99 -11.52
CA GLY A 333 3.57 -8.36 -12.57
C GLY A 333 3.91 -9.26 -13.76
N THR A 334 3.83 -10.59 -13.63
CA THR A 334 4.01 -11.51 -14.78
C THR A 334 2.72 -12.22 -15.17
N HIS A 335 1.58 -11.87 -14.58
CA HIS A 335 0.29 -12.49 -14.84
C HIS A 335 0.32 -14.02 -14.70
N GLN A 336 0.94 -14.52 -13.61
CA GLN A 336 1.18 -15.94 -13.39
C GLN A 336 0.92 -16.35 -11.94
N ILE A 337 0.75 -17.66 -11.71
CA ILE A 337 0.83 -18.28 -10.39
C ILE A 337 2.10 -19.11 -10.36
N TRP A 338 2.90 -18.88 -9.33
CA TRP A 338 4.17 -19.56 -9.08
C TRP A 338 4.08 -20.50 -7.90
N ALA A 339 5.01 -21.44 -7.79
CA ALA A 339 5.16 -22.35 -6.66
C ALA A 339 6.58 -22.29 -6.10
N LEU A 340 6.69 -22.10 -4.79
CA LEU A 340 7.91 -22.33 -4.02
C LEU A 340 7.80 -23.67 -3.30
N PHE A 341 8.69 -24.61 -3.61
CA PHE A 341 8.72 -25.92 -3.01
C PHE A 341 9.48 -25.88 -1.68
N LEU A 342 8.76 -26.08 -0.58
CA LEU A 342 9.35 -26.01 0.77
C LEU A 342 10.08 -27.30 1.16
N LYS A 343 9.85 -28.39 0.43
CA LYS A 343 10.52 -29.70 0.54
C LYS A 343 10.67 -30.32 -0.83
N ASP A 344 11.58 -31.30 -1.00
CA ASP A 344 11.69 -32.10 -2.21
C ASP A 344 10.34 -32.72 -2.55
N THR A 345 9.89 -32.53 -3.77
CA THR A 345 8.52 -32.85 -4.20
C THR A 345 8.50 -33.31 -5.66
N THR A 346 7.69 -34.31 -5.97
CA THR A 346 7.35 -34.67 -7.35
C THR A 346 5.91 -34.25 -7.60
N TRP A 347 5.68 -33.43 -8.63
CA TRP A 347 4.36 -32.92 -8.97
C TRP A 347 4.15 -32.97 -10.49
N TRP A 348 3.01 -32.67 -10.99
CA TRP A 348 2.50 -32.78 -12.37
C TRP A 348 3.47 -33.45 -13.38
N LYS A 349 3.00 -34.49 -14.02
CA LYS A 349 3.78 -35.28 -15.00
C LYS A 349 5.10 -35.85 -14.43
N ASN A 350 5.12 -36.16 -13.14
CA ASN A 350 6.27 -36.72 -12.41
C ASN A 350 7.53 -35.83 -12.48
N ARG A 351 7.36 -34.51 -12.61
CA ARG A 351 8.49 -33.59 -12.53
C ARG A 351 8.96 -33.43 -11.10
N GLU A 352 10.25 -33.59 -10.90
CA GLU A 352 10.89 -33.42 -9.60
C GLU A 352 11.28 -31.96 -9.39
N TYR A 353 11.08 -31.49 -8.15
CA TYR A 353 11.44 -30.16 -7.68
C TYR A 353 12.19 -30.27 -6.34
N LYS A 354 13.33 -29.63 -6.24
CA LYS A 354 14.09 -29.55 -5.00
C LYS A 354 13.55 -28.48 -4.07
N ALA A 355 13.73 -28.69 -2.76
CA ALA A 355 13.41 -27.67 -1.77
C ALA A 355 14.09 -26.34 -2.08
N GLY A 356 13.36 -25.23 -1.96
CA GLY A 356 13.80 -23.89 -2.30
C GLY A 356 13.58 -23.49 -3.77
N THR A 357 13.28 -24.44 -4.69
CA THR A 357 12.99 -24.08 -6.09
C THR A 357 11.71 -23.26 -6.18
N CYS A 358 11.76 -22.12 -6.87
CA CYS A 358 10.61 -21.29 -7.17
C CYS A 358 10.41 -21.21 -8.68
N VAL A 359 9.21 -21.53 -9.18
CA VAL A 359 8.95 -21.69 -10.63
C VAL A 359 7.52 -21.33 -10.97
N ALA A 360 7.32 -20.76 -12.17
CA ALA A 360 5.99 -20.54 -12.73
C ALA A 360 5.29 -21.88 -12.98
N ILE A 361 4.06 -22.02 -12.48
CA ILE A 361 3.27 -23.26 -12.65
C ILE A 361 2.00 -23.03 -13.46
N VAL A 362 1.42 -21.83 -13.45
CA VAL A 362 0.21 -21.46 -14.19
C VAL A 362 0.39 -20.08 -14.80
N GLY A 363 -0.06 -19.93 -16.03
CA GLY A 363 -0.04 -18.66 -16.76
C GLY A 363 1.01 -18.62 -17.87
N SER A 364 0.63 -18.05 -19.00
CA SER A 364 1.51 -17.85 -20.17
C SER A 364 2.37 -16.58 -20.05
N GLY A 365 2.09 -15.73 -19.06
CA GLY A 365 2.65 -14.39 -18.95
C GLY A 365 1.95 -13.35 -19.85
N ARG A 366 0.92 -13.74 -20.60
CA ARG A 366 0.09 -12.80 -21.38
C ARG A 366 -1.10 -12.37 -20.53
N GLU A 367 -1.39 -11.09 -20.56
CA GLU A 367 -2.57 -10.51 -19.93
C GLU A 367 -3.83 -10.85 -20.73
N GLU A 368 -4.44 -11.98 -20.38
CA GLU A 368 -5.65 -12.55 -21.01
C GLU A 368 -6.47 -13.31 -19.96
N ASN A 369 -7.77 -13.53 -20.23
CA ASN A 369 -8.59 -14.42 -19.40
C ASN A 369 -8.74 -15.85 -19.98
N ARG A 370 -7.74 -16.34 -20.68
CA ARG A 370 -7.77 -17.61 -21.43
C ARG A 370 -7.77 -18.83 -20.51
N ASN A 371 -8.87 -19.60 -20.55
CA ASN A 371 -8.92 -20.90 -19.90
C ASN A 371 -8.15 -21.95 -20.73
N ASN A 372 -7.49 -22.90 -20.07
CA ASN A 372 -6.77 -23.95 -20.75
C ASN A 372 -6.64 -25.23 -19.90
N ALA A 373 -6.56 -26.39 -20.55
CA ALA A 373 -6.24 -27.66 -19.90
C ALA A 373 -4.74 -27.77 -19.57
N TYR A 374 -3.89 -27.03 -20.26
CA TYR A 374 -2.46 -26.94 -20.01
C TYR A 374 -2.15 -25.66 -19.24
N PRO A 375 -1.62 -25.74 -18.01
CA PRO A 375 -1.49 -24.58 -17.12
C PRO A 375 -0.65 -23.44 -17.71
N HIS A 376 0.46 -23.75 -18.40
CA HIS A 376 1.32 -22.73 -19.01
C HIS A 376 0.76 -22.08 -20.29
N ALA A 377 -0.35 -22.62 -20.84
CA ALA A 377 -1.03 -22.06 -22.00
C ALA A 377 -2.29 -21.25 -21.59
N ALA A 378 -2.63 -21.21 -20.31
CA ALA A 378 -3.67 -20.33 -19.79
C ALA A 378 -3.15 -18.88 -19.78
N GLY A 379 -3.99 -17.92 -20.15
CA GLY A 379 -3.73 -16.50 -19.90
C GLY A 379 -4.38 -16.10 -18.59
N LEU A 380 -3.70 -15.30 -17.78
CA LEU A 380 -4.20 -14.69 -16.57
C LEU A 380 -4.07 -13.16 -16.68
N ALA A 381 -4.89 -12.43 -15.95
CA ALA A 381 -4.87 -10.97 -15.98
C ALA A 381 -4.77 -10.41 -14.54
N GLN A 382 -3.54 -10.27 -14.07
CA GLN A 382 -3.19 -9.80 -12.74
C GLN A 382 -3.83 -10.65 -11.63
N PRO A 383 -3.44 -11.96 -11.47
CA PRO A 383 -3.94 -12.78 -10.38
C PRO A 383 -3.58 -12.15 -9.04
N SER A 384 -4.57 -12.05 -8.16
CA SER A 384 -4.46 -11.37 -6.87
C SER A 384 -4.75 -12.35 -5.72
N GLY A 385 -5.91 -12.31 -5.07
CA GLY A 385 -6.21 -13.18 -3.95
C GLY A 385 -6.24 -14.66 -4.29
N LEU A 386 -5.61 -15.48 -3.45
CA LEU A 386 -5.53 -16.94 -3.58
C LEU A 386 -6.21 -17.64 -2.40
N ILE A 387 -6.88 -18.76 -2.66
CA ILE A 387 -7.32 -19.69 -1.62
C ILE A 387 -7.25 -21.15 -2.12
N VAL A 388 -6.60 -22.00 -1.35
CA VAL A 388 -6.56 -23.45 -1.59
C VAL A 388 -7.69 -24.14 -0.82
N VAL A 389 -8.55 -24.81 -1.55
CA VAL A 389 -9.56 -25.72 -0.97
C VAL A 389 -8.99 -27.13 -1.00
N GLN A 390 -8.35 -27.52 0.11
CA GLN A 390 -7.51 -28.73 0.20
C GLN A 390 -8.29 -30.01 -0.12
N GLU A 391 -9.50 -30.16 0.40
CA GLU A 391 -10.36 -31.34 0.19
C GLU A 391 -10.81 -31.50 -1.27
N LYS A 392 -10.90 -30.40 -2.01
CA LYS A 392 -11.22 -30.42 -3.44
C LYS A 392 -9.96 -30.52 -4.32
N LYS A 393 -8.77 -30.32 -3.74
CA LYS A 393 -7.49 -30.17 -4.46
C LYS A 393 -7.59 -29.08 -5.55
N MET A 394 -8.22 -27.96 -5.18
CA MET A 394 -8.45 -26.83 -6.08
C MET A 394 -7.81 -25.57 -5.48
N LEU A 395 -7.20 -24.78 -6.34
CA LEU A 395 -6.86 -23.39 -6.07
C LEU A 395 -7.94 -22.53 -6.73
N PHE A 396 -8.53 -21.61 -5.97
CA PHE A 396 -9.36 -20.52 -6.50
C PHE A 396 -8.61 -19.21 -6.38
N PHE A 397 -8.82 -18.32 -7.34
CA PHE A 397 -8.16 -17.02 -7.33
C PHE A 397 -9.01 -15.93 -7.97
N ALA A 398 -8.81 -14.70 -7.48
CA ALA A 398 -9.30 -13.50 -8.11
C ALA A 398 -8.34 -13.13 -9.26
N ASP A 399 -8.87 -13.03 -10.47
CA ASP A 399 -8.16 -12.60 -11.67
C ASP A 399 -8.61 -11.17 -11.98
N SER A 400 -7.95 -10.20 -11.32
CA SER A 400 -8.51 -8.87 -11.06
C SER A 400 -8.78 -8.07 -12.33
N GLU A 401 -7.83 -8.05 -13.25
CA GLU A 401 -7.96 -7.32 -14.52
C GLU A 401 -8.96 -7.97 -15.50
N SER A 402 -9.23 -9.28 -15.33
CA SER A 402 -10.31 -9.95 -16.07
C SER A 402 -11.67 -9.87 -15.37
N SER A 403 -11.73 -9.22 -14.21
CA SER A 403 -12.95 -9.11 -13.38
C SER A 403 -13.63 -10.46 -13.14
N ALA A 404 -12.84 -11.46 -12.74
CA ALA A 404 -13.29 -12.85 -12.64
C ALA A 404 -12.82 -13.56 -11.38
N VAL A 405 -13.56 -14.59 -10.99
CA VAL A 405 -13.09 -15.68 -10.13
C VAL A 405 -12.76 -16.88 -10.99
N ARG A 406 -11.55 -17.39 -10.85
CA ARG A 406 -11.05 -18.53 -11.63
C ARG A 406 -10.51 -19.62 -10.72
N SER A 407 -10.23 -20.78 -11.30
CA SER A 407 -9.75 -21.95 -10.57
C SER A 407 -8.67 -22.70 -11.31
N VAL A 408 -7.80 -23.39 -10.54
CA VAL A 408 -6.82 -24.38 -11.02
C VAL A 408 -7.11 -25.71 -10.36
N ASP A 409 -7.32 -26.77 -11.13
CA ASP A 409 -7.30 -28.14 -10.59
C ASP A 409 -5.84 -28.52 -10.30
N LEU A 410 -5.48 -28.63 -9.04
CA LEU A 410 -4.11 -28.90 -8.59
C LEU A 410 -3.62 -30.33 -8.91
N ARG A 411 -4.51 -31.22 -9.38
CA ARG A 411 -4.15 -32.57 -9.87
C ARG A 411 -3.72 -32.54 -11.33
N SER A 412 -4.41 -31.75 -12.17
CA SER A 412 -4.23 -31.75 -13.62
C SER A 412 -3.58 -30.47 -14.16
N GLY A 413 -3.64 -29.36 -13.41
CA GLY A 413 -3.20 -28.04 -13.86
C GLY A 413 -4.24 -27.30 -14.74
N ARG A 414 -5.45 -27.86 -14.92
CA ARG A 414 -6.51 -27.21 -15.71
C ARG A 414 -6.94 -25.90 -15.08
N VAL A 415 -6.96 -24.84 -15.89
CA VAL A 415 -7.48 -23.52 -15.52
C VAL A 415 -8.87 -23.31 -16.11
N SER A 416 -9.80 -22.84 -15.28
CA SER A 416 -11.20 -22.62 -15.67
C SER A 416 -11.75 -21.36 -15.01
N VAL A 417 -12.73 -20.71 -15.67
CA VAL A 417 -13.53 -19.65 -15.06
C VAL A 417 -14.57 -20.25 -14.12
N VAL A 418 -14.77 -19.63 -12.97
CA VAL A 418 -15.88 -19.93 -12.05
C VAL A 418 -17.03 -18.97 -12.33
N CYS A 419 -16.78 -17.65 -12.24
CA CYS A 419 -17.75 -16.61 -12.62
C CYS A 419 -17.02 -15.31 -13.04
N GLY A 420 -17.76 -14.43 -13.70
CA GLY A 420 -17.20 -13.22 -14.33
C GLY A 420 -16.53 -13.48 -15.68
N ALA A 421 -15.66 -12.60 -16.07
CA ALA A 421 -14.92 -12.57 -17.35
C ALA A 421 -15.78 -12.56 -18.62
N ASN A 422 -15.23 -12.09 -19.71
CA ASN A 422 -15.80 -12.26 -21.03
C ASN A 422 -15.53 -13.68 -21.57
N ARG A 423 -16.31 -14.12 -22.53
CA ARG A 423 -16.06 -15.35 -23.29
C ARG A 423 -14.90 -15.18 -24.28
N ASP A 424 -14.69 -13.97 -24.79
CA ASP A 424 -13.50 -13.61 -25.54
C ASP A 424 -12.33 -13.43 -24.55
N PRO A 425 -11.27 -14.24 -24.64
CA PRO A 425 -10.17 -14.18 -23.70
C PRO A 425 -9.34 -12.89 -23.78
N THR A 426 -9.48 -12.11 -24.84
CA THR A 426 -8.75 -10.85 -25.04
C THR A 426 -9.54 -9.62 -24.60
N ASP A 427 -10.84 -9.77 -24.34
CA ASP A 427 -11.68 -8.68 -23.82
C ASP A 427 -11.63 -8.66 -22.29
N LEU A 428 -10.84 -7.72 -21.76
CA LEU A 428 -10.69 -7.46 -20.33
C LEU A 428 -11.54 -6.26 -19.84
N HIS A 429 -12.46 -5.76 -20.70
CA HIS A 429 -13.34 -4.63 -20.36
C HIS A 429 -14.77 -5.07 -20.03
N ASP A 430 -15.05 -6.35 -19.94
CA ASP A 430 -16.37 -6.89 -19.62
C ASP A 430 -16.55 -7.01 -18.10
N TYR A 431 -16.58 -5.87 -17.43
CA TYR A 431 -16.81 -5.73 -15.99
C TYR A 431 -18.18 -5.10 -15.70
N GLY A 432 -18.59 -5.11 -14.45
CA GLY A 432 -19.82 -4.48 -13.99
C GLY A 432 -20.22 -4.92 -12.60
N ASP A 433 -21.49 -4.75 -12.28
CA ASP A 433 -22.06 -5.15 -10.99
C ASP A 433 -23.38 -5.88 -11.24
N CYS A 434 -23.29 -7.18 -11.49
CA CYS A 434 -24.47 -8.01 -11.77
C CYS A 434 -24.31 -9.39 -11.12
N ASP A 435 -25.32 -9.79 -10.35
CA ASP A 435 -25.44 -11.15 -9.86
C ASP A 435 -25.87 -12.09 -10.99
N GLY A 436 -25.38 -13.33 -10.97
CA GLY A 436 -25.71 -14.28 -12.04
C GLY A 436 -24.87 -15.54 -12.02
N VAL A 437 -24.99 -16.33 -13.09
CA VAL A 437 -24.29 -17.60 -13.25
C VAL A 437 -23.15 -17.47 -14.27
N ARG A 438 -21.93 -17.85 -13.86
CA ARG A 438 -20.75 -17.87 -14.74
C ARG A 438 -20.52 -16.50 -15.41
N HIS A 439 -20.47 -16.41 -16.72
CA HIS A 439 -20.26 -15.17 -17.49
C HIS A 439 -21.43 -14.16 -17.41
N ALA A 440 -22.61 -14.56 -16.91
CA ALA A 440 -23.69 -13.63 -16.65
C ALA A 440 -23.47 -12.81 -15.38
N ALA A 441 -22.66 -13.30 -14.46
CA ALA A 441 -22.21 -12.51 -13.33
C ALA A 441 -21.17 -11.48 -13.80
N LYS A 442 -21.23 -10.27 -13.24
CA LYS A 442 -20.25 -9.22 -13.47
C LYS A 442 -19.66 -8.77 -12.14
N LEU A 443 -18.35 -8.71 -12.11
CA LEU A 443 -17.54 -8.18 -11.03
C LEU A 443 -16.76 -6.96 -11.55
N GLN A 444 -16.10 -6.24 -10.65
CA GLN A 444 -15.23 -5.14 -11.02
C GLN A 444 -13.96 -5.18 -10.17
N HIS A 445 -12.86 -5.62 -10.76
CA HIS A 445 -11.53 -5.71 -10.16
C HIS A 445 -11.54 -6.39 -8.78
N PRO A 446 -12.00 -7.66 -8.65
CA PRO A 446 -12.00 -8.38 -7.38
C PRO A 446 -10.57 -8.64 -6.90
N LEU A 447 -10.28 -8.43 -5.60
CA LEU A 447 -8.95 -8.65 -5.04
C LEU A 447 -8.90 -9.83 -4.06
N GLY A 448 -9.82 -9.91 -3.11
CA GLY A 448 -9.79 -10.89 -2.04
C GLY A 448 -10.73 -12.07 -2.25
N ILE A 449 -10.31 -13.23 -1.76
CA ILE A 449 -11.11 -14.45 -1.82
C ILE A 449 -10.88 -15.29 -0.57
N ALA A 450 -11.95 -15.89 -0.03
CA ALA A 450 -11.90 -16.81 1.10
C ALA A 450 -12.90 -17.95 0.93
N TRP A 451 -12.61 -19.12 1.54
CA TRP A 451 -13.46 -20.29 1.51
C TRP A 451 -14.25 -20.45 2.81
N HIS A 452 -15.57 -20.49 2.72
CA HIS A 452 -16.42 -20.78 3.86
C HIS A 452 -16.69 -22.29 3.92
N LEU A 453 -16.06 -22.96 4.90
CA LEU A 453 -16.06 -24.42 4.99
C LEU A 453 -17.47 -25.02 5.19
N GLU A 454 -18.28 -24.45 6.07
CA GLU A 454 -19.65 -24.97 6.35
C GLU A 454 -20.60 -24.72 5.18
N GLU A 455 -20.57 -23.51 4.59
CA GLU A 455 -21.45 -23.16 3.46
C GLU A 455 -20.98 -23.78 2.14
N GLN A 456 -19.72 -24.21 2.03
CA GLN A 456 -19.08 -24.68 0.79
C GLN A 456 -19.13 -23.65 -0.34
N LEU A 457 -18.98 -22.37 0.01
CA LEU A 457 -19.00 -21.20 -0.89
C LEU A 457 -17.72 -20.39 -0.78
N LEU A 458 -17.37 -19.71 -1.87
CA LEU A 458 -16.35 -18.65 -1.82
C LEU A 458 -17.02 -17.33 -1.41
N TYR A 459 -16.30 -16.55 -0.61
CA TYR A 459 -16.56 -15.15 -0.38
C TYR A 459 -15.53 -14.34 -1.16
N VAL A 460 -15.97 -13.35 -1.89
CA VAL A 460 -15.16 -12.57 -2.82
C VAL A 460 -15.32 -11.09 -2.50
N ALA A 461 -14.22 -10.39 -2.31
CA ALA A 461 -14.19 -8.93 -2.29
C ALA A 461 -14.26 -8.42 -3.73
N ASP A 462 -15.43 -7.98 -4.13
CA ASP A 462 -15.70 -7.31 -5.40
C ASP A 462 -15.32 -5.83 -5.24
N THR A 463 -14.02 -5.59 -5.23
CA THR A 463 -13.35 -4.43 -4.65
C THR A 463 -13.85 -3.11 -5.20
N TYR A 464 -13.90 -2.97 -6.53
CA TYR A 464 -14.34 -1.72 -7.16
C TYR A 464 -15.86 -1.57 -7.24
N ASN A 465 -16.63 -2.61 -6.86
CA ASN A 465 -18.06 -2.49 -6.59
C ASN A 465 -18.34 -2.23 -5.10
N HIS A 466 -17.31 -2.15 -4.24
CA HIS A 466 -17.45 -1.94 -2.79
C HIS A 466 -18.34 -2.98 -2.11
N LYS A 467 -18.22 -4.25 -2.54
CA LYS A 467 -19.14 -5.34 -2.15
C LYS A 467 -18.40 -6.60 -1.75
N ILE A 468 -19.12 -7.43 -0.98
CA ILE A 468 -18.76 -8.83 -0.77
C ILE A 468 -19.80 -9.68 -1.49
N LYS A 469 -19.34 -10.60 -2.32
CA LYS A 469 -20.17 -11.57 -3.04
C LYS A 469 -19.89 -12.99 -2.57
N LYS A 470 -20.91 -13.86 -2.62
CA LYS A 470 -20.78 -15.31 -2.46
C LYS A 470 -20.79 -15.99 -3.82
N VAL A 471 -19.94 -17.00 -4.00
CA VAL A 471 -19.85 -17.76 -5.24
C VAL A 471 -19.94 -19.25 -4.95
N ASP A 472 -20.93 -19.90 -5.54
CA ASP A 472 -21.03 -21.37 -5.59
C ASP A 472 -20.08 -21.89 -6.69
N VAL A 473 -19.03 -22.58 -6.29
CA VAL A 473 -18.00 -23.06 -7.23
C VAL A 473 -18.48 -24.18 -8.15
N THR A 474 -19.60 -24.83 -7.84
CA THR A 474 -20.17 -25.91 -8.64
C THR A 474 -21.04 -25.37 -9.78
N THR A 475 -21.93 -24.45 -9.47
CA THR A 475 -22.85 -23.85 -10.42
C THR A 475 -22.26 -22.63 -11.12
N GLY A 476 -21.32 -21.95 -10.48
CA GLY A 476 -20.80 -20.64 -10.87
C GLY A 476 -21.77 -19.50 -10.54
N TYR A 477 -22.75 -19.71 -9.65
CA TYR A 477 -23.68 -18.66 -9.23
C TYR A 477 -22.98 -17.70 -8.28
N CYS A 478 -22.97 -16.42 -8.66
CA CYS A 478 -22.40 -15.32 -7.90
C CYS A 478 -23.50 -14.39 -7.43
N LYS A 479 -23.52 -14.05 -6.14
CA LYS A 479 -24.54 -13.21 -5.51
C LYS A 479 -23.91 -12.22 -4.54
N THR A 480 -24.34 -10.96 -4.60
CA THR A 480 -24.04 -9.93 -3.62
C THR A 480 -24.66 -10.26 -2.27
N VAL A 481 -23.89 -10.15 -1.20
CA VAL A 481 -24.34 -10.41 0.18
C VAL A 481 -24.14 -9.22 1.11
N TYR A 482 -23.07 -8.42 0.92
CA TYR A 482 -22.79 -7.23 1.72
C TYR A 482 -22.27 -6.10 0.84
N GLY A 483 -22.57 -4.86 1.26
CA GLY A 483 -22.23 -3.63 0.55
C GLY A 483 -23.34 -3.19 -0.41
N ASP A 484 -23.55 -1.88 -0.50
CA ASP A 484 -24.54 -1.26 -1.41
C ASP A 484 -23.90 -0.69 -2.68
N GLY A 485 -22.58 -0.86 -2.82
CA GLY A 485 -21.81 -0.35 -3.96
C GLY A 485 -21.58 1.16 -3.92
N LYS A 486 -21.85 1.82 -2.79
CA LYS A 486 -21.63 3.26 -2.60
C LYS A 486 -20.93 3.50 -1.28
N PRO A 487 -19.75 4.13 -1.26
CA PRO A 487 -19.08 4.52 -0.02
C PRO A 487 -19.97 5.49 0.77
N LYS A 488 -20.44 5.10 1.95
CA LYS A 488 -21.18 5.93 2.89
C LYS A 488 -20.56 5.91 4.28
N GLU A 489 -20.81 6.94 5.07
CA GLU A 489 -20.05 7.35 6.25
C GLU A 489 -19.98 6.37 7.44
N THR A 490 -20.80 5.34 7.58
CA THR A 490 -20.80 4.51 8.79
C THR A 490 -20.90 3.00 8.62
N PHE A 491 -21.44 2.49 7.50
CA PHE A 491 -21.66 1.03 7.33
C PHE A 491 -21.35 0.50 5.93
N SER A 492 -20.71 1.30 5.07
CA SER A 492 -20.34 0.91 3.72
C SER A 492 -18.88 0.51 3.62
N LEU A 493 -18.62 -0.46 2.76
CA LEU A 493 -17.27 -0.84 2.37
C LEU A 493 -16.70 0.17 1.38
N ASN A 494 -15.38 0.36 1.40
CA ASN A 494 -14.67 1.23 0.47
C ASN A 494 -13.41 0.53 -0.06
N GLU A 495 -13.51 -0.01 -1.26
CA GLU A 495 -12.50 -0.88 -1.88
C GLU A 495 -12.04 -2.01 -0.94
N PRO A 496 -12.95 -2.89 -0.47
CA PRO A 496 -12.56 -4.03 0.36
C PRO A 496 -11.60 -4.92 -0.42
N SER A 497 -10.51 -5.37 0.22
CA SER A 497 -9.51 -6.20 -0.45
C SER A 497 -9.38 -7.60 0.15
N GLY A 498 -8.99 -7.74 1.41
CA GLY A 498 -8.80 -9.04 2.04
C GLY A 498 -10.04 -9.58 2.73
N ILE A 499 -10.22 -10.88 2.72
CA ILE A 499 -11.27 -11.59 3.47
C ILE A 499 -10.64 -12.75 4.21
N ALA A 500 -11.02 -12.92 5.49
CA ALA A 500 -10.74 -14.13 6.27
C ALA A 500 -12.01 -14.59 7.00
N ILE A 501 -12.19 -15.90 7.16
CA ILE A 501 -13.40 -16.48 7.74
C ILE A 501 -13.01 -17.28 8.97
N SER A 502 -13.61 -16.96 10.11
CA SER A 502 -13.43 -17.71 11.34
C SER A 502 -14.04 -19.10 11.20
N PRO A 503 -13.26 -20.17 11.35
CA PRO A 503 -13.78 -21.53 11.23
C PRO A 503 -14.73 -21.91 12.36
N ASN A 504 -14.65 -21.26 13.54
CA ASN A 504 -15.41 -21.63 14.73
C ASN A 504 -16.57 -20.67 15.03
N LYS A 505 -16.46 -19.39 14.66
CA LYS A 505 -17.41 -18.35 15.08
C LYS A 505 -18.43 -17.98 14.00
N GLY A 506 -18.21 -18.37 12.74
CA GLY A 506 -19.03 -17.94 11.61
C GLY A 506 -18.93 -16.42 11.34
N LEU A 507 -17.82 -15.81 11.72
CA LEU A 507 -17.52 -14.39 11.47
C LEU A 507 -16.66 -14.26 10.23
N VAL A 508 -16.97 -13.24 9.43
CA VAL A 508 -16.18 -12.86 8.25
C VAL A 508 -15.47 -11.54 8.55
N TYR A 509 -14.15 -11.55 8.46
CA TYR A 509 -13.31 -10.37 8.60
C TYR A 509 -12.96 -9.85 7.23
N VAL A 510 -13.10 -8.53 7.03
CA VAL A 510 -12.88 -7.86 5.75
C VAL A 510 -11.92 -6.70 5.95
N ALA A 511 -10.82 -6.67 5.22
CA ALA A 511 -9.98 -5.49 5.10
C ALA A 511 -10.70 -4.44 4.26
N ASP A 512 -11.21 -3.42 4.92
CA ASP A 512 -11.92 -2.29 4.31
C ASP A 512 -10.90 -1.19 4.02
N THR A 513 -10.16 -1.38 2.93
CA THR A 513 -8.86 -0.77 2.64
C THR A 513 -8.87 0.75 2.69
N ASN A 514 -9.76 1.40 1.93
CA ASN A 514 -9.82 2.87 1.88
C ASN A 514 -10.54 3.49 3.09
N ASN A 515 -11.17 2.66 3.94
CA ASN A 515 -11.68 3.07 5.26
C ASN A 515 -10.66 2.79 6.38
N HIS A 516 -9.46 2.34 6.07
CA HIS A 516 -8.36 2.09 7.01
C HIS A 516 -8.77 1.23 8.21
N SER A 517 -9.57 0.20 7.98
CA SER A 517 -10.18 -0.59 9.06
C SER A 517 -10.38 -2.04 8.69
N VAL A 518 -10.58 -2.89 9.69
CA VAL A 518 -11.09 -4.25 9.53
C VAL A 518 -12.55 -4.27 9.94
N LYS A 519 -13.42 -4.72 9.04
CA LYS A 519 -14.84 -4.97 9.34
C LYS A 519 -15.05 -6.41 9.75
N VAL A 520 -15.92 -6.61 10.72
CA VAL A 520 -16.36 -7.93 11.19
C VAL A 520 -17.83 -8.10 10.87
N ILE A 521 -18.15 -9.10 10.07
CA ILE A 521 -19.50 -9.43 9.64
C ILE A 521 -19.93 -10.69 10.37
N ASP A 522 -20.94 -10.58 11.22
CA ASP A 522 -21.65 -11.74 11.79
C ASP A 522 -22.71 -12.20 10.78
N THR A 523 -22.41 -13.31 10.10
CA THR A 523 -23.29 -13.84 9.04
C THR A 523 -24.61 -14.39 9.57
N ARG A 524 -24.68 -14.71 10.86
CA ARG A 524 -25.90 -15.25 11.50
C ARG A 524 -26.83 -14.14 11.98
N ARG A 525 -26.25 -13.01 12.44
CA ARG A 525 -27.00 -11.85 12.94
C ARG A 525 -27.18 -10.76 11.89
N GLU A 526 -26.50 -10.88 10.74
CA GLU A 526 -26.46 -9.87 9.67
C GLU A 526 -25.99 -8.48 10.16
N VAL A 527 -25.02 -8.46 11.07
CA VAL A 527 -24.47 -7.22 11.66
C VAL A 527 -23.04 -7.03 11.18
N ILE A 528 -22.70 -5.79 10.81
CA ILE A 528 -21.35 -5.37 10.46
C ILE A 528 -20.84 -4.43 11.56
N THR A 529 -19.66 -4.73 12.11
CA THR A 529 -18.97 -3.89 13.08
C THR A 529 -17.54 -3.60 12.62
N THR A 530 -16.89 -2.62 13.22
CA THR A 530 -15.47 -2.36 13.02
C THR A 530 -14.68 -3.00 14.14
N LEU A 531 -13.65 -3.78 13.79
CA LEU A 531 -12.73 -4.36 14.78
C LEU A 531 -11.96 -3.23 15.46
N GLN A 532 -12.09 -3.15 16.78
CA GLN A 532 -11.28 -2.24 17.58
C GLN A 532 -9.97 -2.95 17.90
N MET A 533 -8.86 -2.30 17.58
CA MET A 533 -7.53 -2.84 17.86
C MET A 533 -7.03 -2.32 19.21
N ASN A 534 -6.60 -3.24 20.06
CA ASN A 534 -5.95 -2.94 21.34
C ASN A 534 -4.46 -3.26 21.18
N ILE A 535 -3.69 -2.29 20.74
CA ILE A 535 -2.24 -2.45 20.72
C ILE A 535 -1.77 -2.27 22.17
N PRO A 536 -1.10 -3.27 22.78
CA PRO A 536 -0.52 -3.09 24.09
C PRO A 536 0.40 -1.88 24.00
N ARG A 537 0.05 -0.80 24.67
CA ARG A 537 1.05 0.21 24.98
C ARG A 537 2.11 -0.56 25.72
N ILE A 538 3.26 -0.76 25.10
CA ILE A 538 4.40 -1.32 25.82
C ILE A 538 4.67 -0.27 26.89
N ASP A 539 4.22 -0.54 28.10
CA ASP A 539 4.86 0.01 29.27
C ASP A 539 6.29 -0.49 29.15
N VAL A 540 7.13 0.36 28.55
CA VAL A 540 8.54 0.04 28.36
C VAL A 540 9.18 0.15 29.75
N SER A 541 8.90 -0.87 30.56
CA SER A 541 9.59 -1.15 31.81
C SER A 541 10.86 -1.98 31.58
N ASP A 542 11.35 -2.03 30.34
CA ASP A 542 12.70 -2.53 30.07
C ASP A 542 13.70 -1.37 30.10
N GLY A 543 14.35 -1.28 31.20
CA GLY A 543 15.62 -0.66 31.65
C GLY A 543 16.36 0.41 30.82
N THR A 544 15.82 0.93 29.71
CA THR A 544 16.46 1.93 28.85
C THR A 544 15.60 3.12 28.45
N ASN A 545 14.33 3.21 28.86
CA ASN A 545 13.51 4.38 28.56
C ASN A 545 13.63 5.44 29.64
N ASN A 546 14.20 6.57 29.27
CA ASN A 546 14.17 7.77 30.06
C ASN A 546 12.75 8.37 30.02
N VAL A 547 11.92 8.03 31.01
CA VAL A 547 10.69 8.78 31.29
C VAL A 547 11.06 9.93 32.21
N TYR A 548 10.86 11.15 31.75
CA TYR A 548 11.12 12.36 32.52
C TYR A 548 9.79 12.90 33.04
N THR A 549 9.70 13.14 34.33
CA THR A 549 8.52 13.81 34.94
C THR A 549 8.93 15.16 35.46
N PHE A 550 8.21 16.20 35.05
CA PHE A 550 8.40 17.56 35.54
C PHE A 550 7.12 18.05 36.17
N ASP A 551 7.25 18.66 37.32
CA ASP A 551 6.14 19.34 38.00
C ASP A 551 6.25 20.85 37.77
N THR A 552 5.13 21.49 37.46
CA THR A 552 5.01 22.94 37.32
C THR A 552 3.69 23.44 37.91
N SER A 553 3.55 24.73 38.09
CA SER A 553 2.33 25.30 38.65
C SER A 553 1.85 26.49 37.82
N ILE A 554 0.55 26.53 37.54
CA ILE A 554 -0.14 27.63 36.86
C ILE A 554 -1.35 28.10 37.65
N SER A 555 -1.84 29.29 37.33
CA SER A 555 -2.99 29.89 38.03
C SER A 555 -4.25 29.01 37.91
N GLU A 556 -5.08 28.99 38.99
CA GLU A 556 -6.43 28.37 38.95
C GLU A 556 -7.34 29.00 37.89
N LYS A 557 -7.08 30.28 37.53
CA LYS A 557 -7.81 30.94 36.43
C LYS A 557 -7.41 30.47 35.04
N GLY A 558 -6.54 29.46 34.96
CA GLY A 558 -5.93 29.00 33.75
C GLY A 558 -4.80 29.89 33.25
N GLY A 559 -4.28 29.61 32.05
CA GLY A 559 -3.22 30.43 31.49
C GLY A 559 -2.39 29.68 30.43
N GLU A 560 -1.30 30.31 30.02
CA GLU A 560 -0.41 29.80 28.98
C GLU A 560 0.90 29.28 29.59
N LEU A 561 1.24 28.03 29.29
CA LEU A 561 2.51 27.39 29.63
C LEU A 561 3.31 27.15 28.34
N THR A 562 4.45 27.81 28.25
CA THR A 562 5.42 27.63 27.16
C THR A 562 6.59 26.77 27.63
N ILE A 563 6.86 25.66 26.95
CA ILE A 563 7.89 24.69 27.31
C ILE A 563 8.97 24.67 26.22
N LEU A 564 10.22 24.89 26.62
CA LEU A 564 11.42 24.78 25.80
C LEU A 564 12.21 23.55 26.24
N LEU A 565 12.51 22.65 25.29
CA LEU A 565 13.21 21.40 25.55
C LEU A 565 14.64 21.44 25.03
N LYS A 566 15.60 21.09 25.88
CA LYS A 566 17.01 21.00 25.55
C LYS A 566 17.51 19.58 25.81
N ILE A 567 18.08 18.96 24.79
CA ILE A 567 18.62 17.60 24.89
C ILE A 567 20.10 17.66 25.32
N ILE A 568 20.45 16.90 26.34
CA ILE A 568 21.82 16.70 26.81
C ILE A 568 22.12 15.20 26.76
N PHE A 569 23.26 14.81 26.20
CA PHE A 569 23.71 13.42 26.20
C PHE A 569 24.71 13.18 27.33
N LEU A 570 24.57 12.05 28.03
CA LEU A 570 25.57 11.61 29.02
C LEU A 570 26.84 11.11 28.36
N GLU A 571 26.74 10.51 27.18
CA GLU A 571 27.89 10.09 26.40
C GLU A 571 28.50 11.28 25.64
N HIS A 572 29.75 11.60 25.89
CA HIS A 572 30.45 12.78 25.34
C HIS A 572 30.61 12.78 23.81
N ASP A 573 30.54 11.62 23.19
CA ASP A 573 30.67 11.43 21.73
C ASP A 573 29.30 11.42 21.01
N LEU A 574 28.20 11.44 21.74
CA LEU A 574 26.83 11.46 21.18
C LEU A 574 26.35 12.90 20.98
N LYS A 575 25.83 13.22 19.80
CA LYS A 575 25.32 14.54 19.43
C LYS A 575 23.99 14.42 18.66
N LEU A 576 23.13 15.42 18.77
CA LEU A 576 21.98 15.52 17.87
C LEU A 576 22.44 15.67 16.41
N ASN A 577 21.78 14.93 15.52
CA ASN A 577 22.00 15.12 14.09
C ASN A 577 21.34 16.42 13.63
N SER A 578 22.15 17.44 13.32
CA SER A 578 21.67 18.74 12.86
C SER A 578 20.93 18.70 11.51
N ASN A 579 21.13 17.64 10.73
CA ASN A 579 20.53 17.46 9.40
C ASN A 579 19.30 16.54 9.43
N ALA A 580 18.95 15.99 10.59
CA ALA A 580 17.76 15.14 10.74
C ALA A 580 16.63 15.88 11.48
N PRO A 581 15.37 15.58 11.18
CA PRO A 581 14.25 16.19 11.87
C PRO A 581 14.19 15.70 13.32
N GLN A 582 14.43 16.62 14.26
CA GLN A 582 14.21 16.41 15.69
C GLN A 582 12.81 16.93 16.03
N ARG A 583 11.96 16.12 16.60
CA ARG A 583 10.55 16.48 16.79
C ARG A 583 10.06 16.19 18.19
N TRP A 584 9.08 16.96 18.64
CA TRP A 584 8.21 16.65 19.76
C TRP A 584 6.77 16.45 19.27
N SER A 585 6.02 15.64 19.99
CA SER A 585 4.57 15.46 19.78
C SER A 585 3.86 15.34 21.15
N VAL A 586 2.61 15.81 21.19
CA VAL A 586 1.73 15.71 22.35
C VAL A 586 0.55 14.84 21.98
N ASN A 587 0.29 13.83 22.80
CA ASN A 587 -0.91 13.02 22.65
C ASN A 587 -2.06 13.68 23.43
N GLN A 588 -2.92 14.39 22.72
CA GLN A 588 -4.16 14.93 23.24
C GLN A 588 -5.23 13.84 23.07
N SER A 589 -5.44 13.01 24.10
CA SER A 589 -6.52 12.02 24.09
C SER A 589 -7.85 12.74 23.83
N SER A 590 -8.59 12.25 22.84
CA SER A 590 -9.88 12.76 22.35
C SER A 590 -11.08 12.54 23.31
N GLY A 591 -10.82 12.38 24.61
CA GLY A 591 -11.82 12.29 25.68
C GLY A 591 -11.90 13.63 26.40
N GLY A 592 -12.89 14.46 26.05
CA GLY A 592 -13.10 15.78 26.61
C GLY A 592 -13.15 15.81 28.13
N ASN A 593 -12.03 16.18 28.75
CA ASN A 593 -11.88 16.79 30.10
C ASN A 593 -10.40 16.88 30.51
N ALA A 594 -9.46 17.01 29.56
CA ALA A 594 -8.03 17.10 29.90
C ALA A 594 -7.65 18.37 30.68
N GLY A 595 -8.53 19.39 30.75
CA GLY A 595 -8.26 20.66 31.42
C GLY A 595 -7.16 21.51 30.76
N TRP A 596 -6.67 21.11 29.60
CA TRP A 596 -5.65 21.83 28.82
C TRP A 596 -5.80 21.56 27.30
N VAL A 597 -5.28 22.49 26.48
CA VAL A 597 -5.26 22.42 25.02
C VAL A 597 -3.88 22.84 24.52
N ALA A 598 -3.22 22.02 23.71
CA ALA A 598 -1.99 22.40 23.03
C ALA A 598 -2.31 23.26 21.80
N THR A 599 -1.51 24.29 21.53
CA THR A 599 -1.65 25.11 20.32
C THR A 599 -1.22 24.36 19.04
N SER A 600 -0.40 23.31 19.19
CA SER A 600 0.01 22.37 18.15
C SER A 600 0.21 20.98 18.77
N THR A 601 -0.18 19.93 18.07
CA THR A 601 0.03 18.54 18.51
C THR A 601 1.44 18.01 18.23
N GLY A 602 2.29 18.78 17.53
CA GLY A 602 3.69 18.43 17.27
C GLY A 602 4.44 19.54 16.56
N GLY A 603 5.76 19.47 16.63
CA GLY A 603 6.64 20.45 15.99
C GLY A 603 8.11 20.05 16.02
N PRO A 604 9.00 20.81 15.34
CA PRO A 604 10.44 20.67 15.50
C PRO A 604 10.86 20.88 16.96
N LEU A 605 11.89 20.19 17.42
CA LEU A 605 12.42 20.34 18.78
C LEU A 605 12.89 21.77 19.10
N SER A 606 13.27 22.54 18.08
CA SER A 606 13.64 23.95 18.20
C SER A 606 12.48 24.90 18.51
N ASN A 607 11.25 24.44 18.29
CA ASN A 607 10.05 25.24 18.52
C ASN A 607 9.51 24.97 19.92
N PRO A 608 9.06 26.01 20.65
CA PRO A 608 8.43 25.82 21.95
C PRO A 608 7.10 25.05 21.80
N LEU A 609 6.80 24.21 22.77
CA LEU A 609 5.46 23.70 22.97
C LEU A 609 4.66 24.70 23.80
N VAL A 610 3.51 25.13 23.30
CA VAL A 610 2.62 26.05 23.98
C VAL A 610 1.32 25.35 24.34
N ILE A 611 0.97 25.37 25.64
CA ILE A 611 -0.20 24.72 26.20
C ILE A 611 -1.06 25.77 26.88
N ASN A 612 -2.33 25.82 26.53
CA ASN A 612 -3.34 26.60 27.23
C ASN A 612 -4.03 25.71 28.27
N VAL A 613 -3.85 26.03 29.54
CA VAL A 613 -4.52 25.36 30.67
C VAL A 613 -5.82 26.09 30.92
N LEU A 614 -6.91 25.35 30.99
CA LEU A 614 -8.25 25.90 31.22
C LEU A 614 -8.43 26.28 32.70
N GLU A 615 -9.36 27.18 33.01
CA GLU A 615 -9.73 27.50 34.38
C GLU A 615 -10.22 26.26 35.14
N GLY A 616 -9.69 26.02 36.32
CA GLY A 616 -10.04 24.85 37.12
C GLY A 616 -9.16 24.70 38.38
N ILE A 617 -9.36 23.61 39.08
CA ILE A 617 -8.56 23.19 40.22
C ILE A 617 -8.15 21.73 39.99
N GLY A 618 -6.86 21.45 40.04
CA GLY A 618 -6.40 20.06 39.88
C GLY A 618 -4.96 19.92 39.40
N ILE A 619 -4.64 18.71 39.04
CA ILE A 619 -3.36 18.34 38.40
C ILE A 619 -3.68 17.79 37.04
N HIS A 620 -3.05 18.33 36.02
CA HIS A 620 -3.18 17.89 34.65
C HIS A 620 -1.89 17.28 34.17
N GLU A 621 -1.96 16.08 33.56
CA GLU A 621 -0.79 15.45 32.93
C GLU A 621 -0.77 15.78 31.45
N VAL A 622 0.38 16.27 30.97
CA VAL A 622 0.65 16.58 29.58
C VAL A 622 1.74 15.62 29.10
N PRO A 623 1.36 14.53 28.41
CA PRO A 623 2.32 13.58 27.87
C PRO A 623 2.94 14.10 26.57
N LEU A 624 4.28 14.09 26.53
CA LEU A 624 5.08 14.43 25.35
C LEU A 624 5.92 13.23 24.92
N ILE A 625 6.09 13.11 23.63
CA ILE A 625 7.03 12.19 23.02
C ILE A 625 8.06 13.01 22.24
N LEU A 626 9.33 12.72 22.44
CA LEU A 626 10.44 13.30 21.70
C LEU A 626 11.04 12.23 20.79
N ASP A 627 11.00 12.48 19.49
CA ASP A 627 11.68 11.68 18.48
C ASP A 627 12.97 12.41 18.09
N ILE A 628 14.11 11.85 18.46
CA ILE A 628 15.43 12.44 18.22
C ILE A 628 16.35 11.45 17.50
N ILE A 629 17.24 11.96 16.68
CA ILE A 629 18.29 11.19 16.04
C ILE A 629 19.63 11.63 16.64
N ALA A 630 20.25 10.72 17.37
CA ALA A 630 21.55 10.92 17.98
C ALA A 630 22.63 10.22 17.18
N CYS A 631 23.76 10.88 16.91
CA CYS A 631 24.84 10.33 16.11
C CYS A 631 26.15 10.28 16.89
N LYS A 632 26.88 9.16 16.75
CA LYS A 632 28.32 9.02 16.98
C LYS A 632 29.07 9.23 15.65
N ALA A 633 30.37 9.22 15.69
CA ALA A 633 31.20 9.45 14.50
C ALA A 633 30.92 8.46 13.34
N THR A 634 30.45 7.26 13.63
CA THR A 634 30.27 6.16 12.66
C THR A 634 28.81 5.76 12.42
N GLU A 635 27.88 6.15 13.28
CA GLU A 635 26.46 5.74 13.15
C GLU A 635 25.51 6.76 13.77
N CYS A 636 24.28 6.79 13.27
CA CYS A 636 23.19 7.57 13.82
C CYS A 636 22.05 6.65 14.26
N LEU A 637 21.57 6.82 15.48
CA LEU A 637 20.52 6.02 16.08
C LEU A 637 19.30 6.88 16.40
N PRO A 638 18.09 6.45 16.04
CA PRO A 638 16.87 7.07 16.53
C PRO A 638 16.71 6.76 18.01
N LYS A 639 16.36 7.77 18.79
CA LYS A 639 16.00 7.63 20.20
C LYS A 639 14.66 8.27 20.46
N LYS A 640 13.84 7.62 21.27
CA LYS A 640 12.54 8.11 21.69
C LYS A 640 12.57 8.37 23.20
N CYS A 641 12.15 9.56 23.62
CA CYS A 641 12.07 9.91 25.03
C CYS A 641 10.62 10.29 25.37
N SER A 642 10.11 9.78 26.48
CA SER A 642 8.81 10.15 27.00
C SER A 642 8.97 11.17 28.13
N VAL A 643 8.20 12.27 28.07
CA VAL A 643 8.21 13.34 29.06
C VAL A 643 6.78 13.57 29.51
N VAL A 644 6.56 13.64 30.82
CA VAL A 644 5.24 13.95 31.40
C VAL A 644 5.36 15.24 32.22
N TYR A 645 4.62 16.27 31.82
CA TYR A 645 4.46 17.45 32.63
C TYR A 645 3.22 17.31 33.50
N ARG A 646 3.40 17.45 34.84
CA ARG A 646 2.31 17.56 35.80
C ARG A 646 2.09 19.04 36.12
N VAL A 647 1.01 19.58 35.60
CA VAL A 647 0.65 20.99 35.77
C VAL A 647 -0.34 21.12 36.95
N HIS A 648 0.13 21.69 38.03
CA HIS A 648 -0.66 21.94 39.24
C HIS A 648 -1.33 23.29 39.14
N GLN A 649 -2.65 23.36 39.28
CA GLN A 649 -3.35 24.63 39.37
C GLN A 649 -3.34 25.16 40.81
N LYS A 650 -2.86 26.41 41.02
CA LYS A 650 -2.74 27.05 42.33
C LYS A 650 -3.18 28.51 42.27
N ALA A 651 -3.81 28.97 43.34
CA ALA A 651 -4.35 30.32 43.42
C ALA A 651 -3.30 31.44 43.31
N ASP A 652 -2.08 31.15 43.76
CA ASP A 652 -0.94 32.10 43.82
C ASP A 652 0.05 31.94 42.66
N ALA A 653 -0.23 31.05 41.72
CA ALA A 653 0.64 30.82 40.54
C ALA A 653 0.37 31.83 39.42
N SER A 654 1.37 32.03 38.56
CA SER A 654 1.26 32.88 37.35
C SER A 654 0.31 32.29 36.33
N SER A 655 -0.38 33.14 35.57
CA SER A 655 -1.20 32.74 34.41
C SER A 655 -0.39 32.64 33.11
N VAL A 656 0.88 33.07 33.10
CA VAL A 656 1.80 32.90 31.97
C VAL A 656 3.13 32.41 32.52
N LEU A 657 3.58 31.28 32.02
CA LEU A 657 4.80 30.65 32.47
C LEU A 657 5.61 30.13 31.27
N THR A 658 6.90 30.44 31.26
CA THR A 658 7.85 29.86 30.27
C THR A 658 8.91 29.09 31.04
N GLU A 659 9.10 27.83 30.66
CA GLU A 659 10.05 26.94 31.29
C GLU A 659 11.00 26.33 30.24
N GLU A 660 12.29 26.31 30.58
CA GLU A 660 13.31 25.53 29.87
C GLU A 660 13.65 24.28 30.67
N ARG A 661 13.61 23.13 30.05
CA ARG A 661 13.89 21.84 30.68
C ARG A 661 14.96 21.07 29.93
N GLU A 662 15.94 20.55 30.64
CA GLU A 662 16.99 19.70 30.12
C GLU A 662 16.57 18.24 30.23
N ILE A 663 16.62 17.54 29.08
CA ILE A 663 16.34 16.12 28.94
C ILE A 663 17.70 15.42 28.76
N VAL A 664 18.10 14.66 29.77
CA VAL A 664 19.42 13.98 29.78
C VAL A 664 19.27 12.58 29.17
N VAL A 665 19.64 12.40 27.92
CA VAL A 665 19.53 11.14 27.17
C VAL A 665 20.78 10.28 27.41
N LYS A 666 20.55 9.02 27.80
CA LYS A 666 21.61 7.99 27.99
C LYS A 666 21.95 7.28 26.71
#